data_4ab6c03a22bb2674ab799a1bc791acf3
#
_entry.id   4ab6c03a22bb2674ab799a1bc791acf3
#
_cell.length_a   1.000
_cell.length_b   1.000
_cell.length_c   1.000
_cell.angle_alpha   90.00
_cell.angle_beta   90.00
_cell.angle_gamma   90.00
#
_symmetry.space_group_name_H-M   'P 1'
#
loop_
_entity.id
_entity.type
_entity.pdbx_description
1 polymer ?
#
loop_
_entity_poly.entity_id
_entity_poly.type
_entity_poly.pdbx_seq_one_letter_code
_entity_poly.pdbx_strand_id
1 'polypeptide(L)'
;LHMGHALDNTLQDILIRFKRMQGYEALWVPGTDHASIATEVKVVEAIAKEGLTKESLGREKFLERVWDWKKEYGGRIVSQLKKMGSSADWDRERFTMDEGCSKAVKEVFVNLYNKGLIYRGKRIINWCPCCHTSLSDAEVEYEEQAGHFWHLRYPLSDGSGYIEMATTRPETMLGDTAVAVNPDDDRYKDYVGKTVILPIVHREIPIIADSYVDMEFGTGVVKITPAHDPNDFEVGLRHNLAVINVLTDDAKIVDDYPKYAGMDRYEARKAIVEDLKAEGALVEIEDYSHNVGTCYRCHTTVEPRVSLQWFVKMEDLAKPAIEAVKSKETKFVPEHFDKTYYHWLENIKDWCISRQLWWGHRIPAFYCDDCNETVVTKDAAPVCPKCGKPMRQDPDTLDTWFSSALWPFSTLGWPDKTDDFEYFYPTSTLVTGYDIILFWVIRMMFSGIEHTGKAPFNTVLIHGLVRDSQGRKMSKSLGNGIDPLEVIDKYGADALRLTLVTGNAPGNDMRFYWERVESSRNFANKVWNASRFIMMNLDKAEVKDVSLDKLTDADKWILSKVNTLAAEVTDNMENYDLGVAVSKIYDFIWEEFCDWYIEMVKPRLYNDEDDTKAAALWTLKTVLINSLKLLHPYMPVSYTHLRAHETSQDL
;
A
#
# COMPACT_ATOMS: atom_id res chain seq x y z
N LEU A 1 7.77 -12.68 0.11
CA LEU A 1 8.30 -11.31 -0.04
C LEU A 1 8.75 -11.06 -1.48
N HIS A 2 8.83 -9.80 -1.87
CA HIS A 2 9.42 -9.33 -3.13
C HIS A 2 10.45 -8.22 -2.84
N MET A 3 11.18 -7.76 -3.86
CA MET A 3 12.26 -6.77 -3.70
C MET A 3 11.82 -5.46 -3.04
N GLY A 4 10.58 -5.00 -3.26
CA GLY A 4 10.04 -3.84 -2.55
C GLY A 4 10.00 -4.03 -1.04
N HIS A 5 9.56 -5.19 -0.55
CA HIS A 5 9.62 -5.51 0.87
C HIS A 5 11.07 -5.59 1.39
N ALA A 6 11.99 -6.09 0.57
CA ALA A 6 13.39 -6.16 0.95
C ALA A 6 13.99 -4.76 1.11
N LEU A 7 13.69 -3.83 0.20
CA LEU A 7 14.11 -2.43 0.29
C LEU A 7 13.52 -1.77 1.54
N ASP A 8 12.19 -1.80 1.68
CA ASP A 8 11.46 -1.16 2.78
C ASP A 8 12.00 -1.61 4.16
N ASN A 9 12.09 -2.94 4.37
CA ASN A 9 12.59 -3.48 5.63
C ASN A 9 14.09 -3.19 5.86
N THR A 10 14.90 -3.13 4.80
CA THR A 10 16.33 -2.77 4.92
C THR A 10 16.48 -1.32 5.39
N LEU A 11 15.71 -0.39 4.85
CA LEU A 11 15.76 1.02 5.27
C LEU A 11 15.34 1.18 6.73
N GLN A 12 14.27 0.52 7.16
CA GLN A 12 13.81 0.52 8.55
C GLN A 12 14.89 -0.04 9.49
N ASP A 13 15.49 -1.17 9.13
CA ASP A 13 16.52 -1.83 9.96
C ASP A 13 17.77 -0.97 10.12
N ILE A 14 18.20 -0.31 9.04
CA ILE A 14 19.34 0.62 9.08
C ILE A 14 19.07 1.75 10.08
N LEU A 15 17.90 2.38 10.01
CA LEU A 15 17.52 3.47 10.91
C LEU A 15 17.44 3.02 12.37
N ILE A 16 16.83 1.87 12.63
CA ILE A 16 16.70 1.30 13.98
C ILE A 16 18.08 0.97 14.58
N ARG A 17 18.98 0.34 13.80
CA ARG A 17 20.34 0.04 14.25
C ARG A 17 21.12 1.30 14.54
N PHE A 18 21.01 2.30 13.67
CA PHE A 18 21.67 3.60 13.86
C PHE A 18 21.20 4.29 15.15
N LYS A 19 19.89 4.35 15.39
CA LYS A 19 19.37 4.99 16.61
C LYS A 19 19.74 4.22 17.89
N ARG A 20 19.75 2.88 17.85
CA ARG A 20 20.28 2.08 18.98
C ARG A 20 21.74 2.34 19.26
N MET A 21 22.59 2.49 18.21
CA MET A 21 24.01 2.85 18.37
C MET A 21 24.20 4.24 19.00
N GLN A 22 23.26 5.16 18.80
CA GLN A 22 23.24 6.47 19.44
C GLN A 22 22.71 6.45 20.88
N GLY A 23 22.27 5.28 21.39
CA GLY A 23 21.74 5.12 22.76
C GLY A 23 20.24 5.39 22.92
N TYR A 24 19.48 5.44 21.81
CA TYR A 24 18.02 5.55 21.87
C TYR A 24 17.37 4.19 22.20
N GLU A 25 16.29 4.23 22.96
CA GLU A 25 15.32 3.13 23.05
C GLU A 25 14.51 3.09 21.74
N ALA A 26 15.00 2.34 20.78
CA ALA A 26 14.42 2.28 19.42
C ALA A 26 13.62 1.00 19.25
N LEU A 27 12.29 1.11 19.23
CA LEU A 27 11.34 0.00 19.04
C LEU A 27 10.95 -0.11 17.56
N TRP A 28 11.05 -1.31 17.02
CA TRP A 28 10.49 -1.70 15.73
C TRP A 28 9.61 -2.93 15.91
N VAL A 29 8.28 -2.71 15.85
CA VAL A 29 7.29 -3.78 16.03
C VAL A 29 7.07 -4.51 14.71
N PRO A 30 7.41 -5.79 14.60
CA PRO A 30 7.12 -6.58 13.42
C PRO A 30 5.67 -7.03 13.43
N GLY A 31 5.12 -7.26 12.23
CA GLY A 31 3.79 -7.83 12.15
C GLY A 31 3.36 -8.13 10.72
N THR A 32 2.15 -8.68 10.64
CA THR A 32 1.54 -9.06 9.37
C THR A 32 0.10 -8.57 9.29
N ASP A 33 -0.29 -8.17 8.09
CA ASP A 33 -1.67 -7.83 7.76
C ASP A 33 -2.44 -9.08 7.33
N HIS A 34 -3.73 -9.12 7.67
CA HIS A 34 -4.60 -10.23 7.27
C HIS A 34 -4.99 -10.21 5.78
N ALA A 35 -4.83 -9.06 5.12
CA ALA A 35 -4.99 -8.88 3.67
C ALA A 35 -6.29 -9.51 3.13
N SER A 36 -7.45 -9.02 3.62
CA SER A 36 -8.77 -9.65 3.50
C SER A 36 -9.08 -10.25 2.10
N ILE A 37 -9.18 -9.43 1.07
CA ILE A 37 -9.50 -9.88 -0.30
C ILE A 37 -8.44 -10.85 -0.83
N ALA A 38 -7.16 -10.49 -0.66
CA ALA A 38 -6.06 -11.25 -1.23
C ALA A 38 -5.95 -12.66 -0.63
N THR A 39 -6.16 -12.79 0.66
CA THR A 39 -6.12 -14.06 1.38
C THR A 39 -7.33 -14.91 1.05
N GLU A 40 -8.53 -14.32 1.08
CA GLU A 40 -9.77 -15.03 0.77
C GLU A 40 -9.76 -15.62 -0.64
N VAL A 41 -9.34 -14.84 -1.66
CA VAL A 41 -9.20 -15.31 -3.04
C VAL A 41 -8.25 -16.50 -3.14
N LYS A 42 -7.11 -16.45 -2.46
CA LYS A 42 -6.15 -17.56 -2.48
C LYS A 42 -6.68 -18.84 -1.82
N VAL A 43 -7.43 -18.71 -0.74
CA VAL A 43 -8.04 -19.86 -0.09
C VAL A 43 -9.18 -20.43 -0.94
N VAL A 44 -9.98 -19.56 -1.59
CA VAL A 44 -11.02 -20.01 -2.56
C VAL A 44 -10.39 -20.78 -3.72
N GLU A 45 -9.30 -20.28 -4.31
CA GLU A 45 -8.54 -20.99 -5.34
C GLU A 45 -8.00 -22.35 -4.84
N ALA A 46 -7.58 -22.43 -3.59
CA ALA A 46 -7.05 -23.65 -3.00
C ALA A 46 -8.14 -24.71 -2.79
N ILE A 47 -9.28 -24.35 -2.18
CA ILE A 47 -10.39 -25.28 -1.95
C ILE A 47 -11.09 -25.70 -3.24
N ALA A 48 -11.09 -24.85 -4.27
CA ALA A 48 -11.62 -25.20 -5.60
C ALA A 48 -10.89 -26.39 -6.23
N LYS A 49 -9.58 -26.55 -5.97
CA LYS A 49 -8.80 -27.72 -6.41
C LYS A 49 -9.25 -29.02 -5.74
N GLU A 50 -9.91 -28.92 -4.57
CA GLU A 50 -10.52 -30.03 -3.84
C GLU A 50 -11.98 -30.27 -4.25
N GLY A 51 -12.51 -29.50 -5.21
CA GLY A 51 -13.90 -29.56 -5.65
C GLY A 51 -14.88 -28.90 -4.66
N LEU A 52 -14.38 -28.05 -3.76
CA LEU A 52 -15.17 -27.37 -2.74
C LEU A 52 -15.39 -25.91 -3.10
N THR A 53 -16.50 -25.36 -2.64
CA THR A 53 -16.80 -23.92 -2.71
C THR A 53 -16.94 -23.34 -1.31
N LYS A 54 -16.81 -22.02 -1.20
CA LYS A 54 -17.01 -21.27 0.04
C LYS A 54 -18.38 -21.59 0.65
N GLU A 55 -19.44 -21.57 -0.17
CA GLU A 55 -20.82 -21.83 0.23
C GLU A 55 -21.02 -23.29 0.69
N SER A 56 -20.38 -24.26 0.01
CA SER A 56 -20.48 -25.67 0.39
C SER A 56 -19.86 -25.98 1.75
N LEU A 57 -18.81 -25.22 2.14
CA LEU A 57 -18.18 -25.36 3.46
C LEU A 57 -18.98 -24.64 4.56
N GLY A 58 -19.61 -23.52 4.24
CA GLY A 58 -20.16 -22.60 5.21
C GLY A 58 -19.08 -21.76 5.90
N ARG A 59 -19.51 -20.65 6.55
CA ARG A 59 -18.59 -19.62 7.07
C ARG A 59 -17.56 -20.17 8.07
N GLU A 60 -17.97 -20.98 9.02
CA GLU A 60 -17.08 -21.47 10.09
C GLU A 60 -15.93 -22.31 9.53
N LYS A 61 -16.27 -23.37 8.77
CA LYS A 61 -15.27 -24.26 8.17
C LYS A 61 -14.37 -23.55 7.15
N PHE A 62 -14.93 -22.60 6.41
CA PHE A 62 -14.12 -21.79 5.51
C PHE A 62 -13.10 -20.94 6.29
N LEU A 63 -13.50 -20.31 7.39
CA LEU A 63 -12.59 -19.53 8.23
C LEU A 63 -11.51 -20.40 8.89
N GLU A 64 -11.82 -21.64 9.28
CA GLU A 64 -10.79 -22.59 9.74
C GLU A 64 -9.70 -22.79 8.67
N ARG A 65 -10.08 -22.98 7.40
CA ARG A 65 -9.14 -23.10 6.28
C ARG A 65 -8.30 -21.83 6.08
N VAL A 66 -8.90 -20.65 6.28
CA VAL A 66 -8.17 -19.38 6.18
C VAL A 66 -7.18 -19.21 7.34
N TRP A 67 -7.54 -19.61 8.55
CA TRP A 67 -6.61 -19.61 9.70
C TRP A 67 -5.42 -20.55 9.50
N ASP A 68 -5.64 -21.75 8.94
CA ASP A 68 -4.57 -22.68 8.58
C ASP A 68 -3.64 -22.08 7.53
N TRP A 69 -4.21 -21.45 6.50
CA TRP A 69 -3.45 -20.70 5.48
C TRP A 69 -2.60 -19.60 6.11
N LYS A 70 -3.19 -18.79 7.00
CA LYS A 70 -2.48 -17.74 7.73
C LYS A 70 -1.33 -18.30 8.56
N LYS A 71 -1.53 -19.41 9.24
CA LYS A 71 -0.49 -20.04 10.06
C LYS A 71 0.71 -20.47 9.21
N GLU A 72 0.46 -21.04 8.05
CA GLU A 72 1.51 -21.47 7.12
C GLU A 72 2.26 -20.29 6.50
N TYR A 73 1.54 -19.39 5.85
CA TYR A 73 2.16 -18.31 5.06
C TYR A 73 2.60 -17.11 5.90
N GLY A 74 1.92 -16.79 6.98
CA GLY A 74 2.34 -15.74 7.92
C GLY A 74 3.67 -16.06 8.59
N GLY A 75 3.84 -17.29 9.07
CA GLY A 75 5.11 -17.76 9.62
C GLY A 75 6.26 -17.73 8.60
N ARG A 76 5.94 -17.99 7.32
CA ARG A 76 6.93 -17.92 6.22
C ARG A 76 7.43 -16.49 6.02
N ILE A 77 6.55 -15.49 6.02
CA ILE A 77 6.93 -14.07 5.89
C ILE A 77 7.89 -13.66 6.99
N VAL A 78 7.56 -13.98 8.25
CA VAL A 78 8.41 -13.67 9.41
C VAL A 78 9.79 -14.34 9.28
N SER A 79 9.82 -15.61 8.89
CA SER A 79 11.09 -16.34 8.64
C SER A 79 11.93 -15.67 7.54
N GLN A 80 11.29 -15.16 6.48
CA GLN A 80 11.97 -14.45 5.40
C GLN A 80 12.59 -13.13 5.88
N LEU A 81 11.86 -12.36 6.70
CA LEU A 81 12.36 -11.11 7.29
C LEU A 81 13.56 -11.36 8.21
N LYS A 82 13.52 -12.42 9.02
CA LYS A 82 14.66 -12.83 9.86
C LYS A 82 15.89 -13.19 9.02
N LYS A 83 15.71 -13.88 7.89
CA LYS A 83 16.81 -14.17 6.95
C LYS A 83 17.43 -12.94 6.30
N MET A 84 16.67 -11.87 6.14
CA MET A 84 17.16 -10.58 5.68
C MET A 84 18.00 -9.82 6.72
N GLY A 85 18.08 -10.32 7.95
CA GLY A 85 18.80 -9.68 9.04
C GLY A 85 18.03 -8.57 9.76
N SER A 86 16.71 -8.53 9.61
CA SER A 86 15.86 -7.52 10.27
C SER A 86 15.91 -7.67 11.80
N SER A 87 16.25 -6.59 12.50
CA SER A 87 16.41 -6.55 13.96
C SER A 87 15.17 -6.02 14.68
N ALA A 88 13.99 -6.40 14.19
CA ALA A 88 12.72 -6.10 14.83
C ALA A 88 12.59 -6.77 16.21
N ASP A 89 11.73 -6.26 17.07
CA ASP A 89 11.38 -6.87 18.35
C ASP A 89 10.41 -8.03 18.12
N TRP A 90 10.96 -9.22 17.89
CA TRP A 90 10.19 -10.41 17.55
C TRP A 90 9.32 -10.92 18.70
N ASP A 91 9.58 -10.53 19.93
CA ASP A 91 8.74 -10.86 21.09
C ASP A 91 7.45 -10.01 21.12
N ARG A 92 7.45 -8.88 20.42
CA ARG A 92 6.30 -8.01 20.18
C ARG A 92 5.65 -8.21 18.82
N GLU A 93 5.82 -9.37 18.19
CA GLU A 93 5.17 -9.66 16.89
C GLU A 93 3.65 -9.53 16.99
N ARG A 94 3.05 -8.79 16.06
CA ARG A 94 1.62 -8.49 16.01
C ARG A 94 0.98 -8.97 14.72
N PHE A 95 -0.32 -9.15 14.78
CA PHE A 95 -1.16 -9.48 13.63
C PHE A 95 -2.41 -8.59 13.64
N THR A 96 -2.79 -8.02 12.50
CA THR A 96 -3.92 -7.07 12.44
C THR A 96 -5.25 -7.63 12.96
N MET A 97 -5.40 -8.95 13.05
CA MET A 97 -6.57 -9.61 13.63
C MET A 97 -6.29 -10.29 14.98
N ASP A 98 -5.18 -9.98 15.67
CA ASP A 98 -4.99 -10.41 17.04
C ASP A 98 -6.01 -9.77 18.00
N GLU A 99 -6.10 -10.24 19.21
CA GLU A 99 -7.10 -9.81 20.19
C GLU A 99 -7.01 -8.30 20.46
N GLY A 100 -5.79 -7.77 20.65
CA GLY A 100 -5.57 -6.35 20.95
C GLY A 100 -5.91 -5.45 19.76
N CYS A 101 -5.45 -5.80 18.55
CA CYS A 101 -5.79 -5.07 17.35
C CYS A 101 -7.29 -5.15 17.03
N SER A 102 -7.93 -6.31 17.26
CA SER A 102 -9.38 -6.47 17.09
C SER A 102 -10.18 -5.63 18.08
N LYS A 103 -9.70 -5.48 19.34
CA LYS A 103 -10.29 -4.57 20.33
C LYS A 103 -10.22 -3.12 19.85
N ALA A 104 -9.07 -2.69 19.33
CA ALA A 104 -8.89 -1.35 18.80
C ALA A 104 -9.82 -1.07 17.59
N VAL A 105 -9.97 -2.02 16.68
CA VAL A 105 -10.89 -1.90 15.54
C VAL A 105 -12.33 -1.66 15.97
N LYS A 106 -12.82 -2.45 16.93
CA LYS A 106 -14.18 -2.28 17.48
C LYS A 106 -14.35 -0.92 18.16
N GLU A 107 -13.34 -0.49 18.93
CA GLU A 107 -13.36 0.82 19.59
C GLU A 107 -13.47 1.95 18.59
N VAL A 108 -12.63 1.94 17.53
CA VAL A 108 -12.63 2.95 16.49
C VAL A 108 -13.97 2.98 15.74
N PHE A 109 -14.50 1.83 15.34
CA PHE A 109 -15.77 1.78 14.61
C PHE A 109 -16.92 2.37 15.44
N VAL A 110 -17.05 1.95 16.70
CA VAL A 110 -18.12 2.43 17.58
C VAL A 110 -17.97 3.94 17.89
N ASN A 111 -16.75 4.40 18.11
CA ASN A 111 -16.48 5.82 18.35
C ASN A 111 -16.85 6.68 17.15
N LEU A 112 -16.43 6.31 15.95
CA LEU A 112 -16.76 7.04 14.72
C LEU A 112 -18.26 7.01 14.42
N TYR A 113 -18.93 5.87 14.68
CA TYR A 113 -20.38 5.76 14.52
C TYR A 113 -21.12 6.70 15.49
N ASN A 114 -20.75 6.71 16.76
CA ASN A 114 -21.35 7.57 17.77
C ASN A 114 -21.15 9.07 17.48
N LYS A 115 -20.05 9.43 16.82
CA LYS A 115 -19.79 10.78 16.32
C LYS A 115 -20.54 11.11 15.01
N GLY A 116 -21.26 10.15 14.42
CA GLY A 116 -21.94 10.32 13.15
C GLY A 116 -20.99 10.37 11.93
N LEU A 117 -19.73 9.97 12.11
CA LEU A 117 -18.72 9.88 11.06
C LEU A 117 -18.77 8.55 10.31
N ILE A 118 -19.30 7.50 10.91
CA ILE A 118 -19.66 6.26 10.20
C ILE A 118 -21.17 6.23 9.98
N TYR A 119 -21.59 5.89 8.78
CA TYR A 119 -22.99 5.74 8.42
C TYR A 119 -23.19 4.59 7.45
N ARG A 120 -24.42 4.06 7.40
CA ARG A 120 -24.86 3.08 6.41
C ARG A 120 -25.79 3.75 5.40
N GLY A 121 -25.46 3.65 4.12
CA GLY A 121 -26.21 4.36 3.09
C GLY A 121 -26.15 3.69 1.72
N LYS A 122 -27.15 4.00 0.89
CA LYS A 122 -27.14 3.64 -0.53
C LYS A 122 -26.29 4.65 -1.27
N ARG A 123 -25.19 4.19 -1.87
CA ARG A 123 -24.31 4.97 -2.73
C ARG A 123 -23.89 4.12 -3.92
N ILE A 124 -23.44 4.78 -4.97
CA ILE A 124 -22.77 4.06 -6.03
C ILE A 124 -21.37 3.68 -5.58
N ILE A 125 -20.98 2.44 -5.82
CA ILE A 125 -19.69 1.88 -5.43
C ILE A 125 -19.09 1.12 -6.60
N ASN A 126 -17.78 0.92 -6.57
CA ASN A 126 -17.10 -0.01 -7.47
C ASN A 126 -17.32 -1.45 -6.98
N TRP A 127 -17.86 -2.29 -7.84
CA TRP A 127 -18.12 -3.69 -7.55
C TRP A 127 -17.28 -4.61 -8.42
N CYS A 128 -16.61 -5.59 -7.82
CA CYS A 128 -15.90 -6.62 -8.57
C CYS A 128 -16.79 -7.86 -8.73
N PRO A 129 -17.24 -8.18 -9.96
CA PRO A 129 -18.13 -9.34 -10.19
C PRO A 129 -17.41 -10.70 -10.07
N CYS A 130 -16.08 -10.70 -10.05
CA CYS A 130 -15.26 -11.90 -9.85
C CYS A 130 -14.98 -12.15 -8.36
N CYS A 131 -14.60 -11.11 -7.61
CA CYS A 131 -14.33 -11.21 -6.17
C CYS A 131 -15.60 -11.12 -5.32
N HIS A 132 -16.74 -10.77 -5.90
CA HIS A 132 -18.06 -10.59 -5.26
C HIS A 132 -18.00 -9.65 -4.05
N THR A 133 -17.31 -8.52 -4.21
CA THR A 133 -17.16 -7.53 -3.15
C THR A 133 -17.04 -6.10 -3.69
N SER A 134 -17.40 -5.14 -2.86
CA SER A 134 -17.15 -3.72 -3.09
C SER A 134 -15.65 -3.43 -3.03
N LEU A 135 -15.23 -2.44 -3.81
CA LEU A 135 -13.88 -1.89 -3.84
C LEU A 135 -13.94 -0.40 -3.51
N SER A 136 -12.92 0.10 -2.83
CA SER A 136 -12.70 1.54 -2.73
C SER A 136 -12.12 2.08 -4.05
N ASP A 137 -12.23 3.40 -4.29
CA ASP A 137 -11.69 4.01 -5.52
C ASP A 137 -10.19 3.73 -5.70
N ALA A 138 -9.46 3.63 -4.60
CA ALA A 138 -8.03 3.32 -4.60
C ALA A 138 -7.70 1.86 -5.01
N GLU A 139 -8.66 0.95 -4.94
CA GLU A 139 -8.50 -0.47 -5.32
C GLU A 139 -8.88 -0.72 -6.79
N VAL A 140 -9.17 0.33 -7.55
CA VAL A 140 -9.46 0.28 -8.98
C VAL A 140 -8.26 0.78 -9.77
N GLU A 141 -7.70 -0.07 -10.61
CA GLU A 141 -6.64 0.27 -11.54
C GLU A 141 -7.26 0.62 -12.90
N TYR A 142 -6.76 1.66 -13.57
CA TYR A 142 -7.27 2.06 -14.88
C TYR A 142 -6.32 1.62 -15.97
N GLU A 143 -6.88 0.89 -16.94
CA GLU A 143 -6.14 0.38 -18.09
C GLU A 143 -6.79 0.88 -19.39
N GLU A 144 -5.97 1.34 -20.33
CA GLU A 144 -6.46 1.69 -21.65
C GLU A 144 -6.89 0.43 -22.39
N GLN A 145 -8.14 0.37 -22.80
CA GLN A 145 -8.72 -0.75 -23.54
C GLN A 145 -9.34 -0.27 -24.86
N ALA A 146 -9.07 -1.02 -25.91
CA ALA A 146 -9.75 -0.84 -27.18
C ALA A 146 -11.23 -1.25 -27.03
N GLY A 147 -12.11 -0.40 -27.49
CA GLY A 147 -13.55 -0.60 -27.46
C GLY A 147 -14.22 0.13 -28.60
N HIS A 148 -15.46 0.47 -28.43
CA HIS A 148 -16.21 1.20 -29.43
C HIS A 148 -17.02 2.31 -28.77
N PHE A 149 -17.42 3.26 -29.58
CA PHE A 149 -18.37 4.30 -29.25
C PHE A 149 -19.60 4.07 -30.15
N TRP A 150 -20.72 3.64 -29.52
CA TRP A 150 -21.96 3.34 -30.24
C TRP A 150 -22.82 4.57 -30.30
N HIS A 151 -23.10 5.09 -31.52
CA HIS A 151 -24.00 6.20 -31.76
C HIS A 151 -25.43 5.71 -31.89
N LEU A 152 -26.32 6.20 -31.05
CA LEU A 152 -27.70 5.76 -30.92
C LEU A 152 -28.67 6.93 -31.11
N ARG A 153 -29.84 6.64 -31.71
CA ARG A 153 -30.96 7.57 -31.83
C ARG A 153 -32.07 7.19 -30.89
N TYR A 154 -32.49 8.14 -30.06
CA TYR A 154 -33.67 8.03 -29.22
C TYR A 154 -34.77 8.89 -29.84
N PRO A 155 -35.88 8.31 -30.33
CA PRO A 155 -36.96 9.06 -30.95
C PRO A 155 -37.67 9.93 -29.90
N LEU A 156 -38.05 11.15 -30.31
CA LEU A 156 -38.86 12.03 -29.47
C LEU A 156 -40.29 11.41 -29.35
N SER A 157 -40.85 11.50 -28.15
CA SER A 157 -42.18 10.92 -27.88
C SER A 157 -43.31 11.60 -28.67
N ASP A 158 -43.12 12.85 -29.06
CA ASP A 158 -44.08 13.63 -29.89
C ASP A 158 -43.97 13.30 -31.40
N GLY A 159 -43.02 12.42 -31.79
CA GLY A 159 -42.81 12.02 -33.17
C GLY A 159 -42.11 13.09 -34.04
N SER A 160 -41.65 14.19 -33.48
CA SER A 160 -41.06 15.30 -34.23
C SER A 160 -39.62 15.05 -34.71
N GLY A 161 -38.98 13.93 -34.28
CA GLY A 161 -37.64 13.60 -34.64
C GLY A 161 -36.96 12.66 -33.63
N TYR A 162 -35.67 12.85 -33.45
CA TYR A 162 -34.87 12.05 -32.51
C TYR A 162 -33.74 12.92 -31.92
N ILE A 163 -33.17 12.44 -30.82
CA ILE A 163 -31.92 12.95 -30.28
C ILE A 163 -30.84 11.87 -30.44
N GLU A 164 -29.64 12.26 -30.82
CA GLU A 164 -28.54 11.34 -31.04
C GLU A 164 -27.52 11.47 -29.88
N MET A 165 -27.06 10.33 -29.38
CA MET A 165 -26.03 10.23 -28.35
C MET A 165 -25.05 9.12 -28.67
N ALA A 166 -23.93 9.11 -27.95
CA ALA A 166 -22.96 8.03 -28.04
C ALA A 166 -22.66 7.41 -26.68
N THR A 167 -22.38 6.12 -26.64
CA THR A 167 -22.06 5.39 -25.40
C THR A 167 -20.99 4.33 -25.64
N THR A 168 -20.14 4.09 -24.64
CA THR A 168 -19.22 2.96 -24.59
C THR A 168 -19.84 1.69 -23.97
N ARG A 169 -21.06 1.81 -23.40
CA ARG A 169 -21.72 0.75 -22.64
C ARG A 169 -23.20 0.59 -23.03
N PRO A 170 -23.48 0.09 -24.25
CA PRO A 170 -24.87 -0.06 -24.69
C PRO A 170 -25.69 -1.04 -23.84
N GLU A 171 -25.07 -2.00 -23.17
CA GLU A 171 -25.77 -2.95 -22.28
C GLU A 171 -26.45 -2.26 -21.09
N THR A 172 -25.94 -1.13 -20.62
CA THR A 172 -26.55 -0.41 -19.48
C THR A 172 -27.71 0.49 -19.87
N MET A 173 -27.92 0.74 -21.17
CA MET A 173 -29.00 1.60 -21.65
C MET A 173 -30.40 1.15 -21.21
N LEU A 174 -30.59 -0.15 -20.96
CA LEU A 174 -31.85 -0.68 -20.45
C LEU A 174 -32.28 0.00 -19.13
N GLY A 175 -31.33 0.56 -18.38
CA GLY A 175 -31.54 1.29 -17.14
C GLY A 175 -31.54 2.81 -17.27
N ASP A 176 -31.52 3.38 -18.49
CA ASP A 176 -31.53 4.82 -18.69
C ASP A 176 -32.81 5.46 -18.14
N THR A 177 -32.65 6.56 -17.43
CA THR A 177 -33.77 7.29 -16.79
C THR A 177 -33.88 8.74 -17.23
N ALA A 178 -32.91 9.24 -17.97
CA ALA A 178 -32.95 10.53 -18.65
C ALA A 178 -31.92 10.58 -19.78
N VAL A 179 -32.06 11.60 -20.61
CA VAL A 179 -31.05 12.10 -21.51
C VAL A 179 -30.69 13.50 -21.07
N ALA A 180 -29.38 13.82 -20.94
CA ALA A 180 -28.91 15.11 -20.50
C ALA A 180 -28.24 15.88 -21.62
N VAL A 181 -28.43 17.20 -21.64
CA VAL A 181 -27.79 18.17 -22.52
C VAL A 181 -27.24 19.32 -21.70
N ASN A 182 -26.25 20.05 -22.21
CA ASN A 182 -25.77 21.22 -21.51
C ASN A 182 -26.78 22.38 -21.63
N PRO A 183 -27.11 23.11 -20.56
CA PRO A 183 -28.07 24.25 -20.60
C PRO A 183 -27.63 25.39 -21.53
N ASP A 184 -26.32 25.52 -21.81
CA ASP A 184 -25.77 26.57 -22.67
C ASP A 184 -25.61 26.10 -24.14
N ASP A 185 -25.98 24.86 -24.46
CA ASP A 185 -25.89 24.33 -25.82
C ASP A 185 -27.12 24.72 -26.66
N ASP A 186 -26.92 25.67 -27.55
CA ASP A 186 -27.99 26.16 -28.44
C ASP A 186 -28.58 25.09 -29.36
N ARG A 187 -27.87 24.01 -29.62
CA ARG A 187 -28.36 22.89 -30.47
C ARG A 187 -29.54 22.14 -29.85
N TYR A 188 -29.60 22.13 -28.53
CA TYR A 188 -30.54 21.28 -27.77
C TYR A 188 -31.49 22.05 -26.84
N LYS A 189 -31.43 23.38 -26.76
CA LYS A 189 -32.30 24.18 -25.88
C LYS A 189 -33.77 23.87 -26.03
N ASP A 190 -34.24 23.69 -27.27
CA ASP A 190 -35.65 23.39 -27.59
C ASP A 190 -36.09 21.98 -27.27
N TYR A 191 -35.14 21.11 -26.91
CA TYR A 191 -35.39 19.72 -26.52
C TYR A 191 -35.57 19.56 -25.01
N VAL A 192 -35.06 20.48 -24.20
CA VAL A 192 -35.14 20.40 -22.75
C VAL A 192 -36.61 20.44 -22.31
N GLY A 193 -36.98 19.48 -21.46
CA GLY A 193 -38.36 19.31 -20.98
C GLY A 193 -39.22 18.44 -21.89
N LYS A 194 -38.78 18.07 -23.07
CA LYS A 194 -39.41 17.02 -23.88
C LYS A 194 -39.01 15.64 -23.36
N THR A 195 -39.61 14.60 -23.93
CA THR A 195 -39.31 13.20 -23.61
C THR A 195 -38.90 12.43 -24.86
N VAL A 196 -38.14 11.36 -24.64
CA VAL A 196 -37.73 10.42 -25.69
C VAL A 196 -38.21 9.01 -25.31
N ILE A 197 -38.39 8.17 -26.32
CA ILE A 197 -38.68 6.74 -26.14
C ILE A 197 -37.34 6.00 -26.17
N LEU A 198 -37.03 5.35 -25.06
CA LEU A 198 -35.85 4.50 -24.95
C LEU A 198 -35.98 3.29 -25.88
N PRO A 199 -35.08 3.07 -26.86
CA PRO A 199 -35.17 1.90 -27.75
C PRO A 199 -35.17 0.57 -26.95
N ILE A 200 -35.64 -0.49 -27.55
CA ILE A 200 -35.76 -1.84 -26.96
C ILE A 200 -36.76 -1.93 -25.80
N VAL A 201 -36.64 -1.06 -24.80
CA VAL A 201 -37.46 -1.05 -23.57
C VAL A 201 -38.76 -0.31 -23.78
N HIS A 202 -38.82 0.61 -24.75
CA HIS A 202 -39.95 1.47 -25.08
C HIS A 202 -40.48 2.31 -23.89
N ARG A 203 -39.60 2.63 -22.94
CA ARG A 203 -39.91 3.49 -21.80
C ARG A 203 -39.71 4.96 -22.18
N GLU A 204 -40.66 5.80 -21.82
CA GLU A 204 -40.53 7.25 -21.96
C GLU A 204 -39.63 7.84 -20.85
N ILE A 205 -38.61 8.61 -21.24
CA ILE A 205 -37.65 9.24 -20.33
C ILE A 205 -37.46 10.72 -20.69
N PRO A 206 -37.23 11.62 -19.71
CA PRO A 206 -37.12 13.07 -19.95
C PRO A 206 -35.76 13.46 -20.55
N ILE A 207 -35.76 14.58 -21.27
CA ILE A 207 -34.56 15.33 -21.64
C ILE A 207 -34.36 16.43 -20.60
N ILE A 208 -33.23 16.38 -19.88
CA ILE A 208 -32.89 17.32 -18.81
C ILE A 208 -31.71 18.18 -19.21
N ALA A 209 -31.58 19.36 -18.54
CA ALA A 209 -30.42 20.22 -18.69
C ALA A 209 -29.50 20.08 -17.47
N ASP A 210 -28.24 19.75 -17.69
CA ASP A 210 -27.23 19.65 -16.64
C ASP A 210 -25.86 20.11 -17.15
N SER A 211 -25.19 20.97 -16.38
CA SER A 211 -23.88 21.53 -16.72
C SER A 211 -22.73 20.49 -16.69
N TYR A 212 -23.01 19.28 -16.22
CA TYR A 212 -22.10 18.15 -16.29
C TYR A 212 -21.76 17.76 -17.75
N VAL A 213 -22.70 17.97 -18.68
CA VAL A 213 -22.52 17.57 -20.08
C VAL A 213 -21.52 18.49 -20.77
N ASP A 214 -20.47 17.91 -21.33
CA ASP A 214 -19.50 18.61 -22.18
C ASP A 214 -20.08 18.76 -23.61
N MET A 215 -20.24 19.99 -24.05
CA MET A 215 -20.82 20.35 -25.37
C MET A 215 -19.93 19.93 -26.55
N GLU A 216 -18.62 19.78 -26.32
CA GLU A 216 -17.65 19.47 -27.36
C GLU A 216 -17.32 17.99 -27.43
N PHE A 217 -17.73 17.21 -26.41
CA PHE A 217 -17.46 15.76 -26.38
C PHE A 217 -18.59 14.95 -27.03
N GLY A 218 -18.22 14.11 -28.01
CA GLY A 218 -19.16 13.29 -28.76
C GLY A 218 -20.24 14.09 -29.44
N THR A 219 -21.52 13.77 -29.18
CA THR A 219 -22.67 14.49 -29.71
C THR A 219 -23.06 15.73 -28.87
N GLY A 220 -22.48 15.92 -27.69
CA GLY A 220 -22.94 16.89 -26.69
C GLY A 220 -24.22 16.44 -25.96
N VAL A 221 -24.57 15.15 -26.06
CA VAL A 221 -25.72 14.53 -25.43
C VAL A 221 -25.28 13.28 -24.69
N VAL A 222 -25.72 13.14 -23.43
CA VAL A 222 -25.35 12.01 -22.57
C VAL A 222 -26.60 11.29 -22.11
N LYS A 223 -26.59 9.97 -22.21
CA LYS A 223 -27.60 9.11 -21.52
C LYS A 223 -27.31 9.08 -20.02
N ILE A 224 -28.31 9.08 -19.20
CA ILE A 224 -28.17 9.06 -17.74
C ILE A 224 -28.68 7.73 -17.19
N THR A 225 -27.74 6.94 -16.65
CA THR A 225 -27.98 5.62 -16.05
C THR A 225 -27.50 5.62 -14.59
N PRO A 226 -28.25 6.17 -13.65
CA PRO A 226 -27.80 6.40 -12.27
C PRO A 226 -27.35 5.13 -11.53
N ALA A 227 -27.78 3.96 -11.98
CA ALA A 227 -27.39 2.69 -11.35
C ALA A 227 -25.97 2.21 -11.73
N HIS A 228 -25.39 2.69 -12.85
CA HIS A 228 -24.22 2.09 -13.48
C HIS A 228 -23.10 3.06 -13.87
N ASP A 229 -23.22 4.34 -13.52
CA ASP A 229 -22.17 5.35 -13.68
C ASP A 229 -22.17 6.32 -12.50
N PRO A 230 -21.00 6.61 -11.89
CA PRO A 230 -20.89 7.52 -10.75
C PRO A 230 -21.35 8.96 -11.06
N ASN A 231 -21.05 9.47 -12.24
CA ASN A 231 -21.46 10.81 -12.63
C ASN A 231 -22.97 10.87 -12.91
N ASP A 232 -23.52 9.85 -13.57
CA ASP A 232 -24.94 9.71 -13.81
C ASP A 232 -25.73 9.58 -12.49
N PHE A 233 -25.13 8.94 -11.48
CA PHE A 233 -25.72 8.85 -10.14
C PHE A 233 -25.87 10.24 -9.50
N GLU A 234 -24.84 11.08 -9.59
CA GLU A 234 -24.90 12.46 -9.07
C GLU A 234 -25.89 13.33 -9.85
N VAL A 235 -25.95 13.19 -11.18
CA VAL A 235 -26.98 13.82 -12.00
C VAL A 235 -28.37 13.33 -11.57
N GLY A 236 -28.51 12.03 -11.35
CA GLY A 236 -29.74 11.40 -10.88
C GLY A 236 -30.23 11.96 -9.55
N LEU A 237 -29.32 12.20 -8.59
CA LEU A 237 -29.65 12.83 -7.30
C LEU A 237 -30.14 14.28 -7.49
N ARG A 238 -29.45 15.08 -8.33
CA ARG A 238 -29.84 16.49 -8.58
C ARG A 238 -31.21 16.62 -9.24
N HIS A 239 -31.55 15.67 -10.14
CA HIS A 239 -32.78 15.69 -10.90
C HIS A 239 -33.86 14.72 -10.39
N ASN A 240 -33.60 14.08 -9.23
CA ASN A 240 -34.50 13.09 -8.61
C ASN A 240 -34.93 11.96 -9.59
N LEU A 241 -33.97 11.43 -10.35
CA LEU A 241 -34.21 10.37 -11.31
C LEU A 241 -34.29 8.99 -10.62
N ALA A 242 -35.01 8.07 -11.24
CA ALA A 242 -35.08 6.69 -10.79
C ALA A 242 -33.71 5.99 -10.94
N VAL A 243 -33.40 5.08 -10.03
CA VAL A 243 -32.23 4.21 -10.09
C VAL A 243 -32.66 2.82 -10.52
N ILE A 244 -32.40 2.46 -11.77
CA ILE A 244 -32.81 1.19 -12.37
C ILE A 244 -31.58 0.32 -12.57
N ASN A 245 -31.48 -0.74 -11.78
CA ASN A 245 -30.37 -1.68 -11.88
C ASN A 245 -30.60 -2.67 -13.05
N VAL A 246 -29.56 -2.88 -13.85
CA VAL A 246 -29.58 -3.76 -15.03
C VAL A 246 -28.77 -5.04 -14.80
N LEU A 247 -27.82 -5.02 -13.87
CA LEU A 247 -26.83 -6.09 -13.69
C LEU A 247 -26.94 -6.75 -12.31
N THR A 248 -26.82 -8.07 -12.29
CA THR A 248 -26.65 -8.86 -11.07
C THR A 248 -25.26 -8.69 -10.46
N ASP A 249 -25.01 -9.32 -9.30
CA ASP A 249 -23.70 -9.36 -8.64
C ASP A 249 -22.61 -10.01 -9.51
N ASP A 250 -23.02 -10.94 -10.40
CA ASP A 250 -22.14 -11.61 -11.39
C ASP A 250 -21.96 -10.80 -12.70
N ALA A 251 -22.46 -9.57 -12.74
CA ALA A 251 -22.49 -8.74 -13.95
C ALA A 251 -23.26 -9.41 -15.13
N LYS A 252 -24.32 -10.11 -14.81
CA LYS A 252 -25.30 -10.65 -15.78
C LYS A 252 -26.54 -9.78 -15.79
N ILE A 253 -27.26 -9.76 -16.93
CA ILE A 253 -28.51 -9.01 -17.02
C ILE A 253 -29.55 -9.60 -16.05
N VAL A 254 -30.25 -8.72 -15.34
CA VAL A 254 -31.32 -9.09 -14.39
C VAL A 254 -32.56 -9.66 -15.11
N ASP A 255 -33.40 -10.37 -14.36
CA ASP A 255 -34.62 -11.06 -14.90
C ASP A 255 -35.69 -10.10 -15.41
N ASP A 256 -35.63 -8.81 -15.02
CA ASP A 256 -36.54 -7.77 -15.51
C ASP A 256 -36.50 -7.56 -17.03
N TYR A 257 -35.45 -8.05 -17.68
CA TYR A 257 -35.27 -8.01 -19.13
C TYR A 257 -35.20 -9.42 -19.72
N PRO A 258 -36.35 -10.12 -19.87
CA PRO A 258 -36.43 -11.57 -20.17
C PRO A 258 -35.63 -12.00 -21.40
N LYS A 259 -35.51 -11.13 -22.42
CA LYS A 259 -34.77 -11.43 -23.65
C LYS A 259 -33.27 -11.60 -23.41
N TYR A 260 -32.74 -10.90 -22.44
CA TYR A 260 -31.31 -10.87 -22.15
C TYR A 260 -30.97 -11.46 -20.77
N ALA A 261 -31.96 -11.83 -19.98
CA ALA A 261 -31.81 -12.32 -18.61
C ALA A 261 -30.77 -13.42 -18.50
N GLY A 262 -29.87 -13.27 -17.53
CA GLY A 262 -28.79 -14.22 -17.27
C GLY A 262 -27.59 -14.18 -18.25
N MET A 263 -27.67 -13.39 -19.33
CA MET A 263 -26.51 -13.20 -20.23
C MET A 263 -25.42 -12.42 -19.52
N ASP A 264 -24.16 -12.80 -19.74
CA ASP A 264 -23.02 -11.98 -19.37
C ASP A 264 -23.09 -10.60 -20.05
N ARG A 265 -22.65 -9.56 -19.35
CA ARG A 265 -22.68 -8.16 -19.81
C ARG A 265 -22.14 -7.97 -21.23
N TYR A 266 -21.08 -8.68 -21.63
CA TYR A 266 -20.49 -8.55 -22.96
C TYR A 266 -21.27 -9.34 -24.04
N GLU A 267 -21.89 -10.46 -23.66
CA GLU A 267 -22.81 -11.18 -24.55
C GLU A 267 -24.09 -10.38 -24.77
N ALA A 268 -24.63 -9.83 -23.69
CA ALA A 268 -25.80 -8.95 -23.73
C ALA A 268 -25.54 -7.70 -24.57
N ARG A 269 -24.35 -7.08 -24.45
CA ARG A 269 -23.92 -5.94 -25.27
C ARG A 269 -24.05 -6.25 -26.76
N LYS A 270 -23.55 -7.41 -27.20
CA LYS A 270 -23.63 -7.82 -28.60
C LYS A 270 -25.08 -8.02 -29.04
N ALA A 271 -25.89 -8.69 -28.24
CA ALA A 271 -27.30 -8.94 -28.55
C ALA A 271 -28.11 -7.63 -28.62
N ILE A 272 -27.89 -6.70 -27.68
CA ILE A 272 -28.53 -5.39 -27.64
C ILE A 272 -28.15 -4.54 -28.85
N VAL A 273 -26.87 -4.55 -29.26
CA VAL A 273 -26.41 -3.82 -30.47
C VAL A 273 -27.09 -4.34 -31.73
N GLU A 274 -27.26 -5.66 -31.87
CA GLU A 274 -27.99 -6.23 -33.02
C GLU A 274 -29.48 -5.84 -32.99
N ASP A 275 -30.11 -5.80 -31.82
CA ASP A 275 -31.50 -5.34 -31.72
C ASP A 275 -31.65 -3.84 -32.03
N LEU A 276 -30.73 -3.00 -31.55
CA LEU A 276 -30.69 -1.57 -31.87
C LEU A 276 -30.57 -1.34 -33.39
N LYS A 277 -29.77 -2.18 -34.04
CA LYS A 277 -29.62 -2.15 -35.50
C LYS A 277 -30.93 -2.56 -36.20
N ALA A 278 -31.60 -3.61 -35.69
CA ALA A 278 -32.86 -4.06 -36.22
C ALA A 278 -34.00 -3.04 -36.05
N GLU A 279 -34.01 -2.30 -34.95
CA GLU A 279 -34.95 -1.19 -34.70
C GLU A 279 -34.59 0.10 -35.46
N GLY A 280 -33.41 0.17 -36.09
CA GLY A 280 -32.92 1.38 -36.76
C GLY A 280 -32.47 2.48 -35.80
N ALA A 281 -32.22 2.14 -34.54
CA ALA A 281 -31.74 3.04 -33.49
C ALA A 281 -30.21 3.15 -33.48
N LEU A 282 -29.47 2.20 -34.05
CA LEU A 282 -28.02 2.26 -34.20
C LEU A 282 -27.66 3.09 -35.43
N VAL A 283 -26.85 4.14 -35.25
CA VAL A 283 -26.39 5.02 -36.31
C VAL A 283 -25.04 4.59 -36.85
N GLU A 284 -24.07 4.48 -35.95
CA GLU A 284 -22.68 4.18 -36.28
C GLU A 284 -21.99 3.47 -35.14
N ILE A 285 -20.91 2.75 -35.42
CA ILE A 285 -19.98 2.18 -34.46
C ILE A 285 -18.60 2.74 -34.79
N GLU A 286 -18.07 3.54 -33.90
CA GLU A 286 -16.74 4.16 -34.00
C GLU A 286 -15.74 3.40 -33.12
N ASP A 287 -14.55 3.13 -33.64
CA ASP A 287 -13.45 2.57 -32.82
C ASP A 287 -12.98 3.61 -31.81
N TYR A 288 -12.98 3.25 -30.54
CA TYR A 288 -12.65 4.15 -29.47
C TYR A 288 -11.83 3.45 -28.37
N SER A 289 -10.72 4.07 -27.96
CA SER A 289 -9.94 3.62 -26.79
C SER A 289 -10.23 4.49 -25.59
N HIS A 290 -10.47 3.87 -24.45
CA HIS A 290 -10.72 4.57 -23.20
C HIS A 290 -10.18 3.82 -22.00
N ASN A 291 -9.98 4.54 -20.90
CA ASN A 291 -9.55 3.95 -19.64
C ASN A 291 -10.70 3.22 -18.96
N VAL A 292 -10.50 1.94 -18.71
CA VAL A 292 -11.47 1.07 -18.04
C VAL A 292 -10.94 0.70 -16.65
N GLY A 293 -11.79 0.87 -15.64
CA GLY A 293 -11.45 0.48 -14.27
C GLY A 293 -11.44 -1.04 -14.11
N THR A 294 -10.36 -1.58 -13.56
CA THR A 294 -10.18 -3.01 -13.27
C THR A 294 -9.90 -3.23 -11.79
N CYS A 295 -10.28 -4.40 -11.29
CA CYS A 295 -9.97 -4.80 -9.92
C CYS A 295 -8.47 -5.05 -9.77
N TYR A 296 -7.82 -4.37 -8.85
CA TYR A 296 -6.38 -4.49 -8.59
C TYR A 296 -5.91 -5.92 -8.23
N ARG A 297 -6.84 -6.85 -7.95
CA ARG A 297 -6.54 -8.23 -7.56
C ARG A 297 -6.74 -9.27 -8.65
N CYS A 298 -7.87 -9.22 -9.35
CA CYS A 298 -8.24 -10.21 -10.36
C CYS A 298 -8.23 -9.63 -11.78
N HIS A 299 -7.97 -8.33 -11.94
CA HIS A 299 -7.95 -7.60 -13.22
C HIS A 299 -9.26 -7.67 -14.00
N THR A 300 -10.34 -8.09 -13.36
CA THR A 300 -11.68 -8.05 -13.97
C THR A 300 -12.19 -6.62 -14.00
N THR A 301 -12.82 -6.20 -15.10
CA THR A 301 -13.48 -4.90 -15.21
C THR A 301 -14.51 -4.73 -14.12
N VAL A 302 -14.40 -3.66 -13.33
CA VAL A 302 -15.33 -3.34 -12.24
C VAL A 302 -16.65 -2.82 -12.78
N GLU A 303 -17.73 -3.04 -12.01
CA GLU A 303 -19.05 -2.52 -12.30
C GLU A 303 -19.44 -1.47 -11.26
N PRO A 304 -19.61 -0.20 -11.65
CA PRO A 304 -20.28 0.76 -10.80
C PRO A 304 -21.71 0.30 -10.55
N ARG A 305 -22.11 0.24 -9.27
CA ARG A 305 -23.49 -0.14 -8.88
C ARG A 305 -23.92 0.54 -7.60
N VAL A 306 -25.21 0.82 -7.48
CA VAL A 306 -25.79 1.34 -6.25
C VAL A 306 -25.99 0.21 -5.25
N SER A 307 -25.40 0.34 -4.08
CA SER A 307 -25.48 -0.66 -3.00
C SER A 307 -25.58 -0.01 -1.63
N LEU A 308 -26.17 -0.74 -0.68
CA LEU A 308 -26.26 -0.33 0.72
C LEU A 308 -24.98 -0.79 1.44
N GLN A 309 -24.10 0.14 1.76
CA GLN A 309 -22.78 -0.11 2.32
C GLN A 309 -22.52 0.76 3.55
N TRP A 310 -21.44 0.46 4.28
CA TRP A 310 -20.95 1.28 5.37
C TRP A 310 -19.85 2.22 4.86
N PHE A 311 -19.92 3.49 5.28
CA PHE A 311 -19.01 4.55 4.86
C PHE A 311 -18.46 5.32 6.04
N VAL A 312 -17.23 5.83 5.89
CA VAL A 312 -16.63 6.87 6.73
C VAL A 312 -16.73 8.20 6.02
N LYS A 313 -17.30 9.22 6.68
CA LYS A 313 -17.25 10.61 6.21
C LYS A 313 -15.83 11.13 6.34
N MET A 314 -15.23 11.49 5.22
CA MET A 314 -13.80 11.80 5.20
C MET A 314 -13.49 13.31 5.32
N GLU A 315 -14.41 14.20 4.96
CA GLU A 315 -14.14 15.62 4.88
C GLU A 315 -13.63 16.21 6.22
N ASP A 316 -14.28 15.90 7.32
CA ASP A 316 -13.90 16.41 8.65
C ASP A 316 -12.63 15.75 9.19
N LEU A 317 -12.34 14.50 8.81
CA LEU A 317 -11.13 13.78 9.18
C LEU A 317 -9.91 14.25 8.37
N ALA A 318 -10.13 14.71 7.13
CA ALA A 318 -9.06 15.18 6.26
C ALA A 318 -8.46 16.53 6.72
N LYS A 319 -9.27 17.44 7.24
CA LYS A 319 -8.84 18.80 7.64
C LYS A 319 -7.68 18.78 8.67
N PRO A 320 -7.79 18.07 9.81
CA PRO A 320 -6.69 17.98 10.77
C PRO A 320 -5.45 17.27 10.20
N ALA A 321 -5.65 16.27 9.33
CA ALA A 321 -4.54 15.56 8.69
C ALA A 321 -3.75 16.47 7.74
N ILE A 322 -4.42 17.35 6.99
CA ILE A 322 -3.78 18.37 6.16
C ILE A 322 -2.99 19.36 7.03
N GLU A 323 -3.58 19.82 8.13
CA GLU A 323 -2.95 20.79 9.02
C GLU A 323 -1.69 20.26 9.71
N ALA A 324 -1.67 18.98 10.10
CA ALA A 324 -0.50 18.34 10.71
C ALA A 324 0.74 18.35 9.78
N VAL A 325 0.56 18.27 8.46
CA VAL A 325 1.67 18.37 7.51
C VAL A 325 2.00 19.84 7.19
N LYS A 326 1.00 20.72 7.09
CA LYS A 326 1.23 22.17 6.89
C LYS A 326 1.98 22.81 8.05
N SER A 327 1.68 22.42 9.28
CA SER A 327 2.38 22.90 10.49
C SER A 327 3.75 22.26 10.71
N LYS A 328 4.13 21.28 9.88
CA LYS A 328 5.37 20.50 10.02
C LYS A 328 5.41 19.60 11.29
N GLU A 329 4.28 19.29 11.91
CA GLU A 329 4.17 18.24 12.91
C GLU A 329 4.56 16.89 12.32
N THR A 330 4.13 16.63 11.08
CA THR A 330 4.60 15.52 10.25
C THR A 330 5.30 16.07 9.00
N LYS A 331 6.48 15.52 8.66
CA LYS A 331 7.27 15.91 7.48
C LYS A 331 7.42 14.74 6.53
N PHE A 332 7.36 15.02 5.23
CA PHE A 332 7.72 14.06 4.18
C PHE A 332 9.19 14.20 3.80
N VAL A 333 9.84 13.08 3.59
CA VAL A 333 11.20 12.99 3.01
C VAL A 333 11.12 12.05 1.79
N PRO A 334 11.28 12.55 0.56
CA PRO A 334 11.48 13.97 0.18
C PRO A 334 10.19 14.82 0.35
N GLU A 335 10.38 16.11 0.60
CA GLU A 335 9.28 17.04 0.89
C GLU A 335 8.22 17.11 -0.21
N HIS A 336 8.61 16.96 -1.49
CA HIS A 336 7.67 17.10 -2.62
C HIS A 336 6.50 16.10 -2.62
N PHE A 337 6.56 15.01 -1.84
CA PHE A 337 5.43 14.08 -1.68
C PHE A 337 4.30 14.64 -0.80
N ASP A 338 4.51 15.76 -0.12
CA ASP A 338 3.44 16.50 0.55
C ASP A 338 2.37 16.96 -0.44
N LYS A 339 2.75 17.30 -1.71
CA LYS A 339 1.81 17.65 -2.78
C LYS A 339 0.89 16.48 -3.15
N THR A 340 1.42 15.27 -3.23
CA THR A 340 0.62 14.07 -3.47
C THR A 340 -0.33 13.81 -2.31
N TYR A 341 0.14 13.98 -1.08
CA TYR A 341 -0.66 13.86 0.14
C TYR A 341 -1.81 14.85 0.17
N TYR A 342 -1.56 16.14 -0.10
CA TYR A 342 -2.58 17.18 -0.17
C TYR A 342 -3.60 16.92 -1.27
N HIS A 343 -3.14 16.58 -2.48
CA HIS A 343 -4.01 16.28 -3.61
C HIS A 343 -5.06 15.22 -3.27
N TRP A 344 -4.65 14.15 -2.61
CA TRP A 344 -5.57 13.09 -2.19
C TRP A 344 -6.55 13.54 -1.11
N LEU A 345 -6.10 14.29 -0.12
CA LEU A 345 -6.96 14.76 0.99
C LEU A 345 -7.92 15.86 0.59
N GLU A 346 -7.51 16.78 -0.28
CA GLU A 346 -8.36 17.87 -0.78
C GLU A 346 -9.48 17.37 -1.71
N ASN A 347 -9.29 16.21 -2.33
CA ASN A 347 -10.27 15.56 -3.23
C ASN A 347 -10.87 14.28 -2.64
N ILE A 348 -10.73 14.07 -1.33
CA ILE A 348 -11.12 12.82 -0.71
C ILE A 348 -12.64 12.66 -0.69
N LYS A 349 -13.11 11.48 -1.09
CA LYS A 349 -14.52 11.07 -1.01
C LYS A 349 -14.76 10.20 0.21
N ASP A 350 -16.02 10.01 0.58
CA ASP A 350 -16.40 9.08 1.63
C ASP A 350 -15.88 7.67 1.34
N TRP A 351 -15.26 7.08 2.35
CA TRP A 351 -14.61 5.78 2.21
C TRP A 351 -15.58 4.64 2.47
N CYS A 352 -15.86 3.81 1.45
CA CYS A 352 -16.59 2.57 1.62
C CYS A 352 -15.74 1.55 2.39
N ILE A 353 -16.19 1.18 3.59
CA ILE A 353 -15.43 0.31 4.52
C ILE A 353 -15.97 -1.11 4.64
N SER A 354 -17.14 -1.42 4.10
CA SER A 354 -17.71 -2.78 4.12
C SER A 354 -17.22 -3.62 2.94
N ARG A 355 -16.96 -4.90 3.20
CA ARG A 355 -16.57 -5.90 2.21
C ARG A 355 -17.41 -7.15 2.40
N GLN A 356 -17.92 -7.73 1.32
CA GLN A 356 -18.73 -8.95 1.31
C GLN A 356 -17.85 -10.20 1.38
N LEU A 357 -16.92 -10.18 2.33
CA LEU A 357 -15.97 -11.23 2.61
C LEU A 357 -16.26 -11.89 3.97
N TRP A 358 -15.74 -13.09 4.17
CA TRP A 358 -15.80 -13.75 5.47
C TRP A 358 -14.53 -13.56 6.27
N TRP A 359 -13.38 -13.39 5.59
CA TRP A 359 -12.09 -13.16 6.23
C TRP A 359 -11.83 -11.68 6.49
N GLY A 360 -11.78 -11.29 7.75
CA GLY A 360 -11.55 -9.93 8.21
C GLY A 360 -12.28 -9.61 9.50
N HIS A 361 -12.17 -8.36 9.94
CA HIS A 361 -12.90 -7.86 11.10
C HIS A 361 -14.38 -7.71 10.78
N ARG A 362 -15.21 -8.54 11.38
CA ARG A 362 -16.66 -8.48 11.17
C ARG A 362 -17.22 -7.17 11.73
N ILE A 363 -18.06 -6.50 10.94
CA ILE A 363 -18.66 -5.21 11.31
C ILE A 363 -19.45 -5.35 12.61
N PRO A 364 -19.20 -4.51 13.65
CA PRO A 364 -19.83 -4.60 14.97
C PRO A 364 -21.21 -3.92 15.00
N ALA A 365 -22.03 -4.19 13.99
CA ALA A 365 -23.40 -3.73 13.86
C ALA A 365 -24.34 -4.93 13.89
N PHE A 366 -25.49 -4.77 14.56
CA PHE A 366 -26.47 -5.82 14.79
C PHE A 366 -27.86 -5.32 14.41
N TYR A 367 -28.65 -6.19 13.75
CA TYR A 367 -29.97 -5.89 13.22
C TYR A 367 -31.02 -6.73 13.89
N CYS A 368 -32.14 -6.11 14.23
CA CYS A 368 -33.35 -6.80 14.63
C CYS A 368 -34.27 -6.98 13.42
N ASP A 369 -34.49 -8.21 13.02
CA ASP A 369 -35.31 -8.52 11.84
C ASP A 369 -36.81 -8.23 12.07
N ASP A 370 -37.29 -8.14 13.35
CA ASP A 370 -38.66 -7.82 13.70
C ASP A 370 -38.97 -6.31 13.82
N CYS A 371 -37.99 -5.53 14.32
CA CYS A 371 -38.19 -4.11 14.63
C CYS A 371 -37.44 -3.17 13.68
N ASN A 372 -36.61 -3.69 12.78
CA ASN A 372 -35.67 -2.94 11.94
C ASN A 372 -34.71 -2.03 12.78
N GLU A 373 -34.49 -2.39 14.06
CA GLU A 373 -33.56 -1.67 14.92
C GLU A 373 -32.13 -2.06 14.62
N THR A 374 -31.22 -1.08 14.62
CA THR A 374 -29.79 -1.29 14.45
C THR A 374 -29.04 -0.90 15.71
N VAL A 375 -28.22 -1.77 16.24
CA VAL A 375 -27.34 -1.53 17.39
C VAL A 375 -25.90 -1.70 16.98
N VAL A 376 -25.07 -0.68 17.26
CA VAL A 376 -23.61 -0.72 17.04
C VAL A 376 -22.96 -0.80 18.41
N THR A 377 -22.21 -1.88 18.67
CA THR A 377 -21.61 -2.12 19.99
C THR A 377 -20.31 -2.93 19.87
N LYS A 378 -19.42 -2.75 20.84
CA LYS A 378 -18.19 -3.55 20.99
C LYS A 378 -18.45 -4.93 21.60
N ASP A 379 -19.57 -5.07 22.28
CA ASP A 379 -19.95 -6.26 23.04
C ASP A 379 -20.41 -7.40 22.14
N ALA A 380 -20.55 -8.60 22.72
CA ALA A 380 -21.16 -9.74 22.03
C ALA A 380 -22.62 -9.43 21.64
N ALA A 381 -23.16 -10.24 20.74
CA ALA A 381 -24.50 -10.05 20.15
C ALA A 381 -25.55 -9.54 21.15
N PRO A 382 -26.04 -8.30 20.99
CA PRO A 382 -27.00 -7.73 21.92
C PRO A 382 -28.40 -8.32 21.71
N VAL A 383 -29.27 -8.12 22.68
CA VAL A 383 -30.72 -8.26 22.49
C VAL A 383 -31.29 -6.93 22.02
N CYS A 384 -32.33 -6.98 21.21
CA CYS A 384 -32.97 -5.78 20.69
C CYS A 384 -33.54 -4.94 21.84
N PRO A 385 -33.18 -3.64 21.95
CA PRO A 385 -33.68 -2.77 23.03
C PRO A 385 -35.20 -2.52 22.94
N LYS A 386 -35.83 -2.74 21.77
CA LYS A 386 -37.26 -2.53 21.58
C LYS A 386 -38.11 -3.78 21.88
N CYS A 387 -37.65 -4.98 21.47
CA CYS A 387 -38.46 -6.19 21.60
C CYS A 387 -37.80 -7.31 22.40
N GLY A 388 -36.55 -7.16 22.85
CA GLY A 388 -35.82 -8.16 23.63
C GLY A 388 -35.37 -9.41 22.87
N LYS A 389 -35.58 -9.50 21.55
CA LYS A 389 -35.14 -10.64 20.73
C LYS A 389 -33.65 -10.57 20.40
N PRO A 390 -33.02 -11.74 20.13
CA PRO A 390 -31.65 -11.79 19.64
C PRO A 390 -31.48 -10.99 18.34
N MET A 391 -30.35 -10.31 18.20
CA MET A 391 -30.04 -9.54 16.99
C MET A 391 -29.00 -10.27 16.12
N ARG A 392 -29.13 -10.12 14.82
CA ARG A 392 -28.22 -10.69 13.83
C ARG A 392 -27.09 -9.72 13.53
N GLN A 393 -25.86 -10.18 13.66
CA GLN A 393 -24.68 -9.37 13.28
C GLN A 393 -24.58 -9.17 11.79
N ASP A 394 -24.12 -8.01 11.36
CA ASP A 394 -23.80 -7.71 9.97
C ASP A 394 -22.93 -8.83 9.36
N PRO A 395 -23.26 -9.35 8.17
CA PRO A 395 -22.50 -10.43 7.54
C PRO A 395 -21.15 -9.96 6.99
N ASP A 396 -20.98 -8.67 6.71
CA ASP A 396 -19.83 -8.12 6.04
C ASP A 396 -18.65 -7.92 7.02
N THR A 397 -17.46 -7.81 6.45
CA THR A 397 -16.24 -7.46 7.15
C THR A 397 -15.77 -6.06 6.77
N LEU A 398 -14.89 -5.49 7.58
CA LEU A 398 -14.26 -4.21 7.29
C LEU A 398 -13.15 -4.37 6.24
N ASP A 399 -12.94 -3.33 5.45
CA ASP A 399 -11.77 -3.16 4.59
C ASP A 399 -10.48 -3.41 5.40
N THR A 400 -9.52 -4.15 4.84
CA THR A 400 -8.24 -4.44 5.48
C THR A 400 -7.51 -3.17 5.94
N TRP A 401 -7.64 -2.10 5.16
CA TRP A 401 -7.02 -0.82 5.47
C TRP A 401 -7.62 -0.11 6.70
N PHE A 402 -8.80 -0.52 7.14
CA PHE A 402 -9.40 0.02 8.37
C PHE A 402 -8.59 -0.39 9.61
N SER A 403 -8.18 -1.64 9.70
CA SER A 403 -7.32 -2.11 10.79
C SER A 403 -5.86 -1.68 10.60
N SER A 404 -5.35 -1.70 9.35
CA SER A 404 -3.98 -1.28 9.03
C SER A 404 -3.73 0.20 9.36
N ALA A 405 -4.77 1.04 9.28
CA ALA A 405 -4.71 2.45 9.67
C ALA A 405 -4.45 2.67 11.17
N LEU A 406 -4.72 1.67 12.01
CA LEU A 406 -4.57 1.77 13.47
C LEU A 406 -3.19 1.29 13.94
N TRP A 407 -2.35 0.78 13.03
CA TRP A 407 -1.08 0.13 13.35
C TRP A 407 -0.18 0.92 14.31
N PRO A 408 0.02 2.25 14.14
CA PRO A 408 0.93 3.01 14.99
C PRO A 408 0.57 3.00 16.48
N PHE A 409 -0.70 2.78 16.84
CA PHE A 409 -1.18 2.84 18.21
C PHE A 409 -1.85 1.55 18.70
N SER A 410 -2.53 0.80 17.82
CA SER A 410 -3.14 -0.48 18.21
C SER A 410 -2.10 -1.53 18.59
N THR A 411 -0.94 -1.53 17.95
CA THR A 411 0.17 -2.44 18.26
C THR A 411 0.81 -2.17 19.61
N LEU A 412 0.69 -0.95 20.11
CA LEU A 412 1.20 -0.52 21.41
C LEU A 412 0.18 -0.68 22.55
N GLY A 413 -0.99 -1.26 22.24
CA GLY A 413 -2.01 -1.62 23.24
C GLY A 413 -3.21 -0.68 23.35
N TRP A 414 -3.25 0.42 22.56
CA TRP A 414 -4.45 1.27 22.53
C TRP A 414 -5.72 0.44 22.19
N PRO A 415 -6.89 0.66 22.80
CA PRO A 415 -7.30 1.83 23.59
C PRO A 415 -6.90 1.81 25.09
N ASP A 416 -6.20 0.78 25.55
CA ASP A 416 -5.70 0.75 26.90
C ASP A 416 -4.50 1.70 27.06
N LYS A 417 -4.33 2.24 28.26
CA LYS A 417 -3.14 3.02 28.59
C LYS A 417 -2.04 2.07 29.03
N THR A 418 -1.22 1.66 28.07
CA THR A 418 -0.06 0.79 28.30
C THR A 418 1.22 1.62 28.39
N ASP A 419 2.24 1.11 29.09
CA ASP A 419 3.55 1.77 29.17
C ASP A 419 4.18 1.92 27.78
N ASP A 420 4.03 0.92 26.89
CA ASP A 420 4.51 0.96 25.51
C ASP A 420 3.83 2.09 24.71
N PHE A 421 2.51 2.27 24.88
CA PHE A 421 1.80 3.35 24.17
C PHE A 421 2.19 4.73 24.72
N GLU A 422 2.32 4.88 26.02
CA GLU A 422 2.68 6.16 26.63
C GLU A 422 4.13 6.56 26.29
N TYR A 423 5.05 5.59 26.12
CA TYR A 423 6.45 5.85 25.83
C TYR A 423 6.77 6.01 24.34
N PHE A 424 6.23 5.13 23.47
CA PHE A 424 6.63 5.08 22.05
C PHE A 424 5.68 5.80 21.11
N TYR A 425 4.50 6.25 21.55
CA TYR A 425 3.57 6.99 20.70
C TYR A 425 3.57 8.49 21.03
N PRO A 426 3.63 9.42 20.05
CA PRO A 426 3.76 9.20 18.59
C PRO A 426 5.07 8.55 18.18
N THR A 427 5.03 7.80 17.07
CA THR A 427 6.23 7.16 16.53
C THR A 427 7.14 8.17 15.82
N SER A 428 8.44 7.85 15.65
CA SER A 428 9.40 8.80 15.09
C SER A 428 9.34 8.84 13.56
N THR A 429 9.42 7.68 12.92
CA THR A 429 9.54 7.58 11.46
C THR A 429 8.69 6.44 10.92
N LEU A 430 7.89 6.73 9.90
CA LEU A 430 7.25 5.76 9.02
C LEU A 430 8.09 5.65 7.75
N VAL A 431 8.41 4.44 7.32
CA VAL A 431 9.04 4.16 6.02
C VAL A 431 8.03 3.47 5.12
N THR A 432 7.84 3.95 3.89
CA THR A 432 6.87 3.37 2.96
C THR A 432 7.14 3.74 1.51
N GLY A 433 6.60 2.99 0.57
CA GLY A 433 6.59 3.35 -0.85
C GLY A 433 5.61 4.48 -1.16
N TYR A 434 5.91 5.26 -2.20
CA TYR A 434 5.04 6.36 -2.63
C TYR A 434 3.66 5.88 -3.14
N ASP A 435 3.56 4.64 -3.58
CA ASP A 435 2.37 4.04 -4.18
C ASP A 435 1.26 3.73 -3.15
N ILE A 436 1.58 3.73 -1.85
CA ILE A 436 0.60 3.50 -0.78
C ILE A 436 0.40 4.70 0.16
N ILE A 437 0.73 5.92 -0.29
CA ILE A 437 0.46 7.15 0.50
C ILE A 437 -1.03 7.26 0.83
N LEU A 438 -1.91 7.10 -0.16
CA LEU A 438 -3.37 7.12 0.06
C LEU A 438 -3.85 5.96 0.92
N PHE A 439 -3.38 4.75 0.60
CA PHE A 439 -3.87 3.54 1.26
C PHE A 439 -3.49 3.45 2.73
N TRP A 440 -2.29 3.90 3.08
CA TRP A 440 -1.73 3.66 4.40
C TRP A 440 -1.39 4.95 5.15
N VAL A 441 -0.56 5.83 4.58
CA VAL A 441 -0.11 7.04 5.28
C VAL A 441 -1.30 7.92 5.67
N ILE A 442 -2.15 8.29 4.70
CA ILE A 442 -3.31 9.15 4.94
C ILE A 442 -4.26 8.54 5.97
N ARG A 443 -4.50 7.22 5.87
CA ARG A 443 -5.40 6.52 6.79
C ARG A 443 -4.85 6.44 8.21
N MET A 444 -3.54 6.22 8.37
CA MET A 444 -2.89 6.30 9.69
C MET A 444 -2.93 7.72 10.27
N MET A 445 -2.70 8.74 9.43
CA MET A 445 -2.71 10.15 9.85
C MET A 445 -4.06 10.55 10.45
N PHE A 446 -5.15 10.40 9.70
CA PHE A 446 -6.45 10.82 10.23
C PHE A 446 -6.91 9.94 11.40
N SER A 447 -6.62 8.62 11.36
CA SER A 447 -6.98 7.72 12.46
C SER A 447 -6.21 8.04 13.74
N GLY A 448 -4.91 8.29 13.64
CA GLY A 448 -4.07 8.68 14.78
C GLY A 448 -4.55 9.98 15.41
N ILE A 449 -4.74 11.03 14.62
CA ILE A 449 -5.21 12.34 15.07
C ILE A 449 -6.60 12.23 15.73
N GLU A 450 -7.54 11.55 15.08
CA GLU A 450 -8.93 11.43 15.54
C GLU A 450 -9.04 10.68 16.88
N HIS A 451 -8.26 9.62 17.08
CA HIS A 451 -8.40 8.73 18.24
C HIS A 451 -7.42 9.03 19.38
N THR A 452 -6.29 9.65 19.10
CA THR A 452 -5.25 9.94 20.10
C THR A 452 -5.00 11.43 20.31
N GLY A 453 -5.53 12.29 19.42
CA GLY A 453 -5.29 13.74 19.44
C GLY A 453 -3.90 14.15 18.94
N LYS A 454 -3.11 13.25 18.37
CA LYS A 454 -1.75 13.50 17.90
C LYS A 454 -1.50 12.85 16.54
N ALA A 455 -0.69 13.50 15.70
CA ALA A 455 -0.18 12.86 14.49
C ALA A 455 0.62 11.61 14.88
N PRO A 456 0.46 10.48 14.14
CA PRO A 456 1.03 9.20 14.57
C PRO A 456 2.55 9.10 14.38
N PHE A 457 3.17 9.97 13.58
CA PHE A 457 4.62 9.98 13.31
C PHE A 457 5.12 11.36 12.91
N ASN A 458 6.40 11.64 13.24
CA ASN A 458 7.03 12.93 12.92
C ASN A 458 7.53 12.99 11.49
N THR A 459 8.02 11.88 10.95
CA THR A 459 8.60 11.81 9.60
C THR A 459 8.01 10.65 8.80
N VAL A 460 7.68 10.92 7.54
CA VAL A 460 7.34 9.91 6.54
C VAL A 460 8.48 9.84 5.53
N LEU A 461 9.29 8.80 5.63
CA LEU A 461 10.36 8.52 4.68
C LEU A 461 9.78 7.71 3.51
N ILE A 462 9.77 8.33 2.35
CA ILE A 462 9.25 7.71 1.11
C ILE A 462 10.41 7.07 0.34
N HIS A 463 10.25 5.82 -0.03
CA HIS A 463 11.11 5.15 -1.00
C HIS A 463 10.41 4.92 -2.34
N GLY A 464 11.20 4.76 -3.40
CA GLY A 464 10.69 4.39 -4.72
C GLY A 464 10.50 2.88 -4.87
N LEU A 465 10.15 2.46 -6.08
CA LEU A 465 9.94 1.05 -6.41
C LEU A 465 11.23 0.41 -6.91
N VAL A 466 11.38 -0.88 -6.64
CA VAL A 466 12.45 -1.68 -7.25
C VAL A 466 11.95 -2.22 -8.59
N ARG A 467 12.63 -1.84 -9.66
CA ARG A 467 12.32 -2.21 -11.04
C ARG A 467 13.34 -3.21 -11.59
N ASP A 468 12.98 -3.93 -12.64
CA ASP A 468 13.93 -4.79 -13.34
C ASP A 468 15.03 -3.96 -14.04
N SER A 469 16.01 -4.64 -14.63
CA SER A 469 17.13 -4.00 -15.33
C SER A 469 16.70 -3.11 -16.53
N GLN A 470 15.50 -3.35 -17.07
CA GLN A 470 14.91 -2.56 -18.15
C GLN A 470 14.04 -1.39 -17.65
N GLY A 471 13.90 -1.24 -16.33
CA GLY A 471 13.09 -0.21 -15.69
C GLY A 471 11.58 -0.52 -15.61
N ARG A 472 11.16 -1.78 -15.89
CA ARG A 472 9.76 -2.18 -15.78
C ARG A 472 9.42 -2.56 -14.34
N LYS A 473 8.19 -2.30 -13.94
CA LYS A 473 7.66 -2.76 -12.63
C LYS A 473 7.76 -4.29 -12.56
N MET A 474 8.31 -4.81 -11.48
CA MET A 474 8.36 -6.26 -11.25
C MET A 474 6.97 -6.78 -10.92
N SER A 475 6.53 -7.82 -11.63
CA SER A 475 5.26 -8.50 -11.37
C SER A 475 5.34 -9.99 -11.65
N LYS A 476 4.46 -10.77 -11.01
CA LYS A 476 4.38 -12.22 -11.26
C LYS A 476 3.89 -12.51 -12.69
N SER A 477 3.01 -11.67 -13.23
CA SER A 477 2.46 -11.82 -14.58
C SER A 477 3.51 -11.62 -15.68
N LEU A 478 4.47 -10.73 -15.46
CA LEU A 478 5.58 -10.50 -16.40
C LEU A 478 6.74 -11.49 -16.21
N GLY A 479 6.72 -12.31 -15.16
CA GLY A 479 7.79 -13.25 -14.86
C GLY A 479 9.17 -12.61 -14.59
N ASN A 480 9.20 -11.30 -14.33
CA ASN A 480 10.43 -10.53 -14.06
C ASN A 480 10.67 -10.28 -12.56
N GLY A 481 9.85 -10.88 -11.68
CA GLY A 481 10.01 -10.79 -10.24
C GLY A 481 11.23 -11.57 -9.76
N ILE A 482 12.04 -10.96 -8.89
CA ILE A 482 13.20 -11.57 -8.27
C ILE A 482 12.86 -11.87 -6.80
N ASP A 483 13.06 -13.10 -6.37
CA ASP A 483 12.88 -13.50 -4.97
C ASP A 483 14.10 -13.04 -4.15
N PRO A 484 13.92 -12.21 -3.12
CA PRO A 484 15.00 -11.80 -2.22
C PRO A 484 15.77 -12.96 -1.61
N LEU A 485 15.09 -14.09 -1.34
CA LEU A 485 15.75 -15.27 -0.76
C LEU A 485 16.69 -15.95 -1.73
N GLU A 486 16.38 -15.98 -3.02
CA GLU A 486 17.30 -16.49 -4.03
C GLU A 486 18.60 -15.68 -4.07
N VAL A 487 18.48 -14.35 -3.93
CA VAL A 487 19.66 -13.47 -3.84
C VAL A 487 20.45 -13.75 -2.56
N ILE A 488 19.77 -13.89 -1.43
CA ILE A 488 20.41 -14.18 -0.14
C ILE A 488 21.14 -15.52 -0.16
N ASP A 489 20.51 -16.56 -0.68
CA ASP A 489 21.12 -17.90 -0.76
C ASP A 489 22.38 -17.91 -1.64
N LYS A 490 22.42 -17.09 -2.69
CA LYS A 490 23.55 -17.02 -3.62
C LYS A 490 24.66 -16.06 -3.19
N TYR A 491 24.31 -14.91 -2.60
CA TYR A 491 25.25 -13.80 -2.35
C TYR A 491 25.32 -13.35 -0.89
N GLY A 492 24.40 -13.81 -0.03
CA GLY A 492 24.28 -13.41 1.36
C GLY A 492 23.36 -12.19 1.57
N ALA A 493 22.82 -12.08 2.78
CA ALA A 493 21.88 -11.01 3.14
C ALA A 493 22.52 -9.60 3.05
N ASP A 494 23.76 -9.46 3.51
CA ASP A 494 24.47 -8.16 3.50
C ASP A 494 24.73 -7.66 2.08
N ALA A 495 25.00 -8.54 1.12
CA ALA A 495 25.16 -8.16 -0.28
C ALA A 495 23.85 -7.61 -0.87
N LEU A 496 22.72 -8.24 -0.56
CA LEU A 496 21.41 -7.73 -0.97
C LEU A 496 21.10 -6.38 -0.34
N ARG A 497 21.27 -6.25 0.98
CA ARG A 497 21.02 -5.02 1.74
C ARG A 497 21.85 -3.85 1.21
N LEU A 498 23.13 -4.05 1.03
CA LEU A 498 24.04 -3.04 0.49
C LEU A 498 23.63 -2.60 -0.91
N THR A 499 23.28 -3.55 -1.79
CA THR A 499 22.82 -3.28 -3.16
C THR A 499 21.56 -2.44 -3.19
N LEU A 500 20.60 -2.71 -2.31
CA LEU A 500 19.31 -2.00 -2.28
C LEU A 500 19.45 -0.55 -1.82
N VAL A 501 20.49 -0.21 -1.08
CA VAL A 501 20.67 1.14 -0.51
C VAL A 501 21.69 1.96 -1.26
N THR A 502 22.79 1.33 -1.75
CA THR A 502 23.87 2.06 -2.43
C THR A 502 23.37 2.74 -3.70
N GLY A 503 23.58 4.07 -3.78
CA GLY A 503 23.18 4.90 -4.90
C GLY A 503 21.66 5.10 -5.03
N ASN A 504 20.91 4.78 -3.98
CA ASN A 504 19.47 5.03 -3.90
C ASN A 504 19.20 6.30 -3.09
N ALA A 505 18.40 7.21 -3.63
CA ALA A 505 17.95 8.42 -2.94
C ALA A 505 16.46 8.25 -2.55
N PRO A 506 16.02 8.90 -1.45
CA PRO A 506 14.62 8.88 -1.05
C PRO A 506 13.66 9.25 -2.19
N GLY A 507 12.57 8.52 -2.32
CA GLY A 507 11.52 8.76 -3.32
C GLY A 507 11.82 8.29 -4.75
N ASN A 508 13.05 7.89 -5.06
CA ASN A 508 13.44 7.49 -6.40
C ASN A 508 13.33 5.99 -6.63
N ASP A 509 12.83 5.62 -7.81
CA ASP A 509 12.85 4.23 -8.25
C ASP A 509 14.28 3.76 -8.49
N MET A 510 14.56 2.51 -8.17
CA MET A 510 15.85 1.89 -8.46
C MET A 510 15.72 0.71 -9.43
N ARG A 511 16.73 0.53 -10.27
CA ARG A 511 16.85 -0.65 -11.12
C ARG A 511 17.73 -1.69 -10.44
N PHE A 512 17.24 -2.92 -10.41
CA PHE A 512 17.98 -4.03 -9.84
C PHE A 512 18.86 -4.70 -10.92
N TYR A 513 20.15 -4.88 -10.58
CA TYR A 513 21.14 -5.55 -11.43
C TYR A 513 21.91 -6.59 -10.61
N TRP A 514 22.05 -7.79 -11.16
CA TRP A 514 22.79 -8.87 -10.51
C TRP A 514 24.27 -8.54 -10.31
N GLU A 515 24.87 -7.80 -11.25
CA GLU A 515 26.26 -7.34 -11.19
C GLU A 515 26.53 -6.43 -9.99
N ARG A 516 25.53 -5.65 -9.58
CA ARG A 516 25.62 -4.82 -8.36
C ARG A 516 25.63 -5.68 -7.10
N VAL A 517 24.85 -6.76 -7.07
CA VAL A 517 24.86 -7.71 -5.94
C VAL A 517 26.22 -8.40 -5.83
N GLU A 518 26.79 -8.78 -6.96
CA GLU A 518 28.13 -9.39 -7.00
C GLU A 518 29.20 -8.42 -6.50
N SER A 519 29.13 -7.14 -6.91
CA SER A 519 30.02 -6.06 -6.41
C SER A 519 29.89 -5.88 -4.90
N SER A 520 28.67 -5.90 -4.37
CA SER A 520 28.41 -5.80 -2.94
C SER A 520 28.97 -6.99 -2.16
N ARG A 521 28.87 -8.22 -2.70
CA ARG A 521 29.52 -9.40 -2.13
C ARG A 521 31.05 -9.27 -2.14
N ASN A 522 31.62 -8.77 -3.21
CA ASN A 522 33.08 -8.57 -3.32
C ASN A 522 33.57 -7.55 -2.31
N PHE A 523 32.78 -6.49 -2.02
CA PHE A 523 33.07 -5.56 -0.95
C PHE A 523 33.06 -6.26 0.43
N ALA A 524 32.06 -7.08 0.73
CA ALA A 524 32.02 -7.86 1.96
C ALA A 524 33.28 -8.75 2.11
N ASN A 525 33.70 -9.41 1.03
CA ASN A 525 34.92 -10.21 1.02
C ASN A 525 36.19 -9.36 1.24
N LYS A 526 36.23 -8.13 0.70
CA LYS A 526 37.37 -7.21 0.93
C LYS A 526 37.45 -6.82 2.41
N VAL A 527 36.32 -6.45 3.02
CA VAL A 527 36.23 -6.14 4.45
C VAL A 527 36.68 -7.32 5.31
N TRP A 528 36.22 -8.52 4.98
CA TRP A 528 36.61 -9.75 5.67
C TRP A 528 38.12 -10.01 5.58
N ASN A 529 38.70 -9.93 4.38
CA ASN A 529 40.11 -10.18 4.18
C ASN A 529 41.00 -9.11 4.86
N ALA A 530 40.58 -7.84 4.83
CA ALA A 530 41.27 -6.77 5.55
C ALA A 530 41.25 -7.00 7.07
N SER A 531 40.07 -7.35 7.61
CA SER A 531 39.91 -7.70 9.03
C SER A 531 40.80 -8.88 9.42
N ARG A 532 40.79 -9.96 8.62
CA ARG A 532 41.65 -11.14 8.85
C ARG A 532 43.12 -10.78 8.83
N PHE A 533 43.58 -9.96 7.87
CA PHE A 533 44.98 -9.48 7.79
C PHE A 533 45.36 -8.73 9.06
N ILE A 534 44.53 -7.82 9.53
CA ILE A 534 44.78 -7.02 10.74
C ILE A 534 44.85 -7.93 11.98
N MET A 535 43.86 -8.82 12.17
CA MET A 535 43.81 -9.74 13.31
C MET A 535 45.05 -10.64 13.37
N MET A 536 45.48 -11.22 12.24
CA MET A 536 46.71 -12.04 12.18
C MET A 536 47.99 -11.28 12.58
N ASN A 537 48.01 -9.97 12.43
CA ASN A 537 49.15 -9.14 12.86
C ASN A 537 49.00 -8.70 14.33
N LEU A 538 47.78 -8.49 14.82
CA LEU A 538 47.52 -8.21 16.23
C LEU A 538 47.85 -9.40 17.13
N ASP A 539 47.60 -10.65 16.69
CA ASP A 539 47.92 -11.89 17.41
C ASP A 539 49.44 -12.04 17.70
N LYS A 540 50.29 -11.35 16.94
CA LYS A 540 51.75 -11.45 17.04
C LYS A 540 52.35 -10.43 17.99
N ALA A 541 51.63 -9.48 18.51
CA ALA A 541 52.11 -8.40 19.33
C ALA A 541 51.09 -7.93 20.37
N GLU A 542 51.52 -7.73 21.62
CA GLU A 542 50.69 -7.04 22.60
C GLU A 542 50.53 -5.56 22.20
N VAL A 543 49.32 -5.14 21.90
CA VAL A 543 49.00 -3.74 21.63
C VAL A 543 48.58 -3.11 22.96
N LYS A 544 49.53 -2.42 23.63
CA LYS A 544 49.29 -1.59 24.82
C LYS A 544 48.99 -0.16 24.40
N ASP A 545 48.56 0.65 25.39
CA ASP A 545 48.33 2.08 25.16
C ASP A 545 49.53 2.75 24.43
N VAL A 546 49.20 3.31 23.25
CA VAL A 546 50.22 3.90 22.39
C VAL A 546 50.28 5.40 22.66
N SER A 547 51.51 5.89 22.90
CA SER A 547 51.73 7.31 23.04
C SER A 547 51.53 8.03 21.70
N LEU A 548 50.80 9.15 21.71
CA LEU A 548 50.42 9.89 20.49
C LEU A 548 51.63 10.44 19.70
N ASP A 549 52.82 10.59 20.38
CA ASP A 549 54.09 11.02 19.75
C ASP A 549 54.69 9.93 18.86
N LYS A 550 54.27 8.66 19.01
CA LYS A 550 54.69 7.53 18.15
C LYS A 550 53.86 7.40 16.87
N LEU A 551 52.77 8.15 16.73
CA LEU A 551 51.96 8.16 15.51
C LEU A 551 52.72 8.89 14.39
N THR A 552 52.85 8.20 13.26
CA THR A 552 53.35 8.80 12.02
C THR A 552 52.31 9.68 11.35
N ASP A 553 52.71 10.46 10.35
CA ASP A 553 51.77 11.30 9.60
C ASP A 553 50.70 10.46 8.87
N ALA A 554 51.04 9.25 8.42
CA ALA A 554 50.05 8.31 7.84
C ALA A 554 49.00 7.84 8.88
N ASP A 555 49.43 7.57 10.12
CA ASP A 555 48.52 7.19 11.21
C ASP A 555 47.57 8.34 11.54
N LYS A 556 48.10 9.55 11.68
CA LYS A 556 47.31 10.76 11.96
C LYS A 556 46.34 11.09 10.83
N TRP A 557 46.78 10.90 9.57
CA TRP A 557 45.95 11.09 8.38
C TRP A 557 44.73 10.17 8.39
N ILE A 558 44.89 8.86 8.55
CA ILE A 558 43.80 7.92 8.49
C ILE A 558 42.85 8.05 9.70
N LEU A 559 43.37 8.37 10.90
CA LEU A 559 42.58 8.67 12.08
C LEU A 559 41.72 9.94 11.88
N SER A 560 42.30 10.98 11.28
CA SER A 560 41.54 12.19 10.91
C SER A 560 40.42 11.87 9.91
N LYS A 561 40.72 11.05 8.90
CA LYS A 561 39.78 10.64 7.89
C LYS A 561 38.60 9.85 8.47
N VAL A 562 38.81 8.86 9.34
CA VAL A 562 37.74 8.09 9.95
C VAL A 562 36.85 8.94 10.87
N ASN A 563 37.44 9.93 11.55
CA ASN A 563 36.67 10.87 12.37
C ASN A 563 35.79 11.79 11.51
N THR A 564 36.34 12.32 10.40
CA THR A 564 35.54 13.09 9.43
C THR A 564 34.41 12.23 8.83
N LEU A 565 34.71 11.00 8.43
CA LEU A 565 33.73 10.04 7.92
C LEU A 565 32.61 9.81 8.94
N ALA A 566 32.93 9.61 10.22
CA ALA A 566 31.92 9.38 11.25
C ALA A 566 30.95 10.57 11.38
N ALA A 567 31.48 11.80 11.33
CA ALA A 567 30.64 13.00 11.34
C ALA A 567 29.75 13.11 10.11
N GLU A 568 30.30 12.92 8.91
CA GLU A 568 29.57 12.99 7.66
C GLU A 568 28.50 11.89 7.53
N VAL A 569 28.81 10.66 7.93
CA VAL A 569 27.86 9.55 7.95
C VAL A 569 26.73 9.85 8.92
N THR A 570 27.04 10.36 10.11
CA THR A 570 26.00 10.72 11.08
C THR A 570 25.08 11.79 10.53
N ASP A 571 25.61 12.85 9.92
CA ASP A 571 24.81 13.92 9.32
C ASP A 571 23.92 13.40 8.19
N ASN A 572 24.44 12.59 7.27
CA ASN A 572 23.65 12.00 6.19
C ASN A 572 22.55 11.06 6.74
N MET A 573 22.86 10.26 7.76
CA MET A 573 21.87 9.36 8.38
C MET A 573 20.74 10.13 9.07
N GLU A 574 21.04 11.23 9.77
CA GLU A 574 20.05 12.11 10.39
C GLU A 574 19.15 12.80 9.35
N ASN A 575 19.68 13.05 8.15
CA ASN A 575 18.94 13.63 7.03
C ASN A 575 18.27 12.58 6.11
N TYR A 576 18.32 11.30 6.48
CA TYR A 576 17.78 10.17 5.70
C TYR A 576 18.48 9.92 4.36
N ASP A 577 19.67 10.48 4.13
CA ASP A 577 20.51 10.25 2.94
C ASP A 577 21.33 8.96 3.07
N LEU A 578 20.63 7.84 3.31
CA LEU A 578 21.25 6.55 3.65
C LEU A 578 22.16 6.01 2.55
N GLY A 579 21.80 6.25 1.28
CA GLY A 579 22.59 5.85 0.13
C GLY A 579 23.91 6.64 0.00
N VAL A 580 23.91 7.93 0.36
CA VAL A 580 25.12 8.77 0.40
C VAL A 580 26.01 8.34 1.55
N ALA A 581 25.44 8.12 2.74
CA ALA A 581 26.18 7.67 3.91
C ALA A 581 26.96 6.38 3.63
N VAL A 582 26.30 5.36 3.06
CA VAL A 582 26.96 4.07 2.78
C VAL A 582 28.01 4.17 1.67
N SER A 583 27.82 5.03 0.66
CA SER A 583 28.83 5.26 -0.37
C SER A 583 30.12 5.84 0.21
N LYS A 584 30.01 6.80 1.15
CA LYS A 584 31.19 7.36 1.86
C LYS A 584 31.93 6.30 2.69
N ILE A 585 31.19 5.41 3.37
CA ILE A 585 31.76 4.28 4.11
C ILE A 585 32.48 3.33 3.16
N TYR A 586 31.87 3.01 2.02
CA TYR A 586 32.43 2.13 1.00
C TYR A 586 33.74 2.67 0.45
N ASP A 587 33.74 3.93 0.01
CA ASP A 587 34.92 4.59 -0.59
C ASP A 587 36.08 4.68 0.43
N PHE A 588 35.78 5.07 1.68
CA PHE A 588 36.77 5.12 2.74
C PHE A 588 37.42 3.76 3.01
N ILE A 589 36.60 2.71 3.19
CA ILE A 589 37.12 1.37 3.49
C ILE A 589 37.90 0.82 2.30
N TRP A 590 37.38 0.96 1.10
CA TRP A 590 37.99 0.38 -0.10
C TRP A 590 39.28 1.10 -0.46
N GLU A 591 39.20 2.40 -0.66
CA GLU A 591 40.31 3.20 -1.19
C GLU A 591 41.28 3.65 -0.11
N GLU A 592 40.79 4.44 0.87
CA GLU A 592 41.68 5.10 1.82
C GLU A 592 42.29 4.12 2.84
N PHE A 593 41.47 3.23 3.38
CA PHE A 593 41.91 2.27 4.39
C PHE A 593 42.64 1.07 3.78
N CYS A 594 41.97 0.32 2.85
CA CYS A 594 42.55 -0.91 2.31
C CYS A 594 43.66 -0.65 1.28
N ASP A 595 43.43 0.22 0.28
CA ASP A 595 44.36 0.40 -0.82
C ASP A 595 45.55 1.30 -0.46
N TRP A 596 45.35 2.25 0.47
CA TRP A 596 46.39 3.13 0.90
C TRP A 596 46.95 2.77 2.26
N TYR A 597 46.22 2.96 3.34
CA TYR A 597 46.79 2.89 4.68
C TYR A 597 47.33 1.49 5.03
N ILE A 598 46.59 0.41 4.74
CA ILE A 598 47.10 -0.96 4.99
C ILE A 598 48.40 -1.22 4.23
N GLU A 599 48.53 -0.76 3.00
CA GLU A 599 49.76 -0.93 2.21
C GLU A 599 50.93 -0.08 2.78
N MET A 600 50.66 1.14 3.20
CA MET A 600 51.67 2.02 3.79
C MET A 600 52.27 1.47 5.08
N VAL A 601 51.52 0.74 5.89
CA VAL A 601 51.99 0.23 7.18
C VAL A 601 52.68 -1.14 7.09
N LYS A 602 52.54 -1.87 5.99
CA LYS A 602 53.19 -3.19 5.83
C LYS A 602 54.65 -3.24 6.12
N PRO A 603 55.49 -2.28 5.64
CA PRO A 603 56.92 -2.25 5.98
C PRO A 603 57.18 -2.19 7.49
N ARG A 604 56.37 -1.45 8.24
CA ARG A 604 56.46 -1.31 9.70
C ARG A 604 56.01 -2.61 10.41
N LEU A 605 55.00 -3.30 9.87
CA LEU A 605 54.48 -4.56 10.45
C LEU A 605 55.45 -5.73 10.29
N TYR A 606 56.26 -5.73 9.22
CA TYR A 606 57.23 -6.78 8.91
C TYR A 606 58.61 -6.54 9.47
N ASN A 607 58.86 -5.38 10.08
CA ASN A 607 60.11 -5.03 10.74
C ASN A 607 59.92 -5.08 12.27
N ASP A 608 60.50 -6.08 12.92
CA ASP A 608 60.39 -6.25 14.38
C ASP A 608 61.18 -5.19 15.18
N GLU A 609 62.14 -4.50 14.53
CA GLU A 609 62.93 -3.44 15.14
C GLU A 609 62.28 -2.05 14.99
N ASP A 610 61.18 -1.92 14.29
CA ASP A 610 60.48 -0.64 14.08
C ASP A 610 59.75 -0.22 15.36
N ASP A 611 60.21 0.86 15.98
CA ASP A 611 59.68 1.39 17.24
C ASP A 611 58.26 2.02 17.10
N THR A 612 57.77 2.17 15.86
CA THR A 612 56.42 2.65 15.53
C THR A 612 55.44 1.52 15.19
N LYS A 613 55.88 0.28 15.19
CA LYS A 613 55.06 -0.92 14.88
C LYS A 613 53.80 -1.01 15.76
N ALA A 614 53.96 -0.79 17.07
CA ALA A 614 52.82 -0.80 18.00
C ALA A 614 51.79 0.31 17.68
N ALA A 615 52.27 1.50 17.26
CA ALA A 615 51.40 2.58 16.83
C ALA A 615 50.63 2.23 15.55
N ALA A 616 51.28 1.56 14.57
CA ALA A 616 50.62 1.08 13.36
C ALA A 616 49.53 0.07 13.67
N LEU A 617 49.80 -0.91 14.54
CA LEU A 617 48.83 -1.93 14.95
C LEU A 617 47.62 -1.32 15.69
N TRP A 618 47.88 -0.40 16.62
CA TRP A 618 46.84 0.32 17.33
C TRP A 618 45.96 1.14 16.37
N THR A 619 46.54 1.81 15.41
CA THR A 619 45.82 2.61 14.40
C THR A 619 44.98 1.70 13.50
N LEU A 620 45.54 0.57 13.00
CA LEU A 620 44.80 -0.43 12.22
C LEU A 620 43.58 -0.94 12.98
N LYS A 621 43.75 -1.33 14.25
CA LYS A 621 42.67 -1.80 15.12
C LYS A 621 41.61 -0.72 15.29
N THR A 622 42.03 0.50 15.64
CA THR A 622 41.11 1.63 15.88
C THR A 622 40.32 1.99 14.64
N VAL A 623 40.92 2.09 13.48
CA VAL A 623 40.25 2.44 12.22
C VAL A 623 39.32 1.31 11.78
N LEU A 624 39.74 0.04 11.88
CA LEU A 624 38.90 -1.10 11.55
C LEU A 624 37.62 -1.13 12.39
N ILE A 625 37.77 -1.03 13.72
CA ILE A 625 36.63 -1.07 14.65
C ILE A 625 35.64 0.06 14.33
N ASN A 626 36.09 1.27 14.13
CA ASN A 626 35.23 2.39 13.81
C ASN A 626 34.56 2.24 12.43
N SER A 627 35.29 1.76 11.44
CA SER A 627 34.76 1.47 10.10
C SER A 627 33.67 0.39 10.17
N LEU A 628 33.88 -0.70 10.92
CA LEU A 628 32.89 -1.76 11.12
C LEU A 628 31.68 -1.27 11.88
N LYS A 629 31.83 -0.39 12.87
CA LYS A 629 30.68 0.24 13.57
C LYS A 629 29.86 1.08 12.62
N LEU A 630 30.46 1.89 11.76
CA LEU A 630 29.74 2.69 10.75
C LEU A 630 29.05 1.81 9.70
N LEU A 631 29.65 0.68 9.35
CA LEU A 631 29.10 -0.27 8.38
C LEU A 631 28.00 -1.16 8.96
N HIS A 632 27.98 -1.38 10.29
CA HIS A 632 27.06 -2.29 10.97
C HIS A 632 25.58 -2.11 10.60
N PRO A 633 24.99 -0.91 10.52
CA PRO A 633 23.59 -0.77 10.14
C PRO A 633 23.27 -1.36 8.76
N TYR A 634 24.22 -1.30 7.83
CA TYR A 634 24.08 -1.74 6.45
C TYR A 634 24.39 -3.23 6.26
N MET A 635 25.41 -3.74 6.97
CA MET A 635 25.93 -5.11 6.83
C MET A 635 26.03 -5.82 8.20
N PRO A 636 24.90 -6.07 8.87
CA PRO A 636 24.88 -6.56 10.24
C PRO A 636 25.37 -8.01 10.37
N VAL A 637 25.22 -8.85 9.37
CA VAL A 637 25.61 -10.26 9.43
C VAL A 637 27.13 -10.38 9.39
N SER A 638 27.80 -9.72 8.46
CA SER A 638 29.28 -9.66 8.38
C SER A 638 29.88 -9.07 9.66
N TYR A 639 29.28 -7.97 10.16
CA TYR A 639 29.71 -7.35 11.41
C TYR A 639 29.62 -8.32 12.61
N THR A 640 28.53 -9.04 12.75
CA THR A 640 28.34 -9.99 13.86
C THR A 640 29.39 -11.09 13.83
N HIS A 641 29.69 -11.63 12.65
CA HIS A 641 30.72 -12.65 12.51
C HIS A 641 32.12 -12.12 12.82
N LEU A 642 32.48 -10.94 12.34
CA LEU A 642 33.78 -10.31 12.63
C LEU A 642 33.92 -9.98 14.12
N ARG A 643 32.89 -9.45 14.77
CA ARG A 643 32.87 -9.16 16.20
C ARG A 643 33.02 -10.44 17.05
N ALA A 644 32.41 -11.54 16.67
CA ALA A 644 32.54 -12.80 17.40
C ALA A 644 33.98 -13.30 17.45
N HIS A 645 34.79 -13.01 16.43
CA HIS A 645 36.24 -13.32 16.42
C HIS A 645 37.06 -12.36 17.29
N GLU A 646 36.66 -11.09 17.45
CA GLU A 646 37.30 -10.15 18.38
C GLU A 646 37.11 -10.55 19.85
N THR A 647 35.88 -10.91 20.22
CA THR A 647 35.54 -11.25 21.62
C THR A 647 36.12 -12.57 22.09
N SER A 648 36.55 -13.47 21.21
CA SER A 648 37.21 -14.71 21.58
C SER A 648 38.69 -14.51 21.96
N GLN A 649 39.27 -13.32 21.75
CA GLN A 649 40.66 -12.98 22.07
C GLN A 649 40.75 -11.97 23.23
N ASP A 650 39.69 -11.24 23.57
CA ASP A 650 39.62 -10.32 24.70
C ASP A 650 39.13 -10.98 26.02
N LEU A 651 38.88 -12.32 26.01
CA LEU A 651 38.62 -13.15 27.17
C LEU A 651 39.86 -14.02 27.50
#